data_9980864609e82e2d87e7136e81c2f4f5
#
_entry.id   9980864609e82e2d87e7136e81c2f4f5
#
_cell.length_a   1.000
_cell.length_b   1.000
_cell.length_c   1.000
_cell.angle_alpha   90.00
_cell.angle_beta   90.00
_cell.angle_gamma   90.00
#
_symmetry.space_group_name_H-M   'P 1'
#
loop_
_entity.id
_entity.type
_entity.pdbx_description
1 polymer ?
#
loop_
_entity_poly.entity_id
_entity_poly.type
_entity_poly.pdbx_seq_one_letter_code
_entity_poly.pdbx_strand_id
1 'polypeptide(L)'
;MQPWRRLSRAFLGGALLLLLGWAPAAAQAIRGTVTDSSNQHPLEGALVSLVGTSQRVNTRPTGEYVLADVAAGTHTVRVQMIGYAPAERRITLGDGEEGTLDISLKLQPVQMEELVVVGYGEQSRVNLSTAVSSVSTQDVTGQANASVDVALQGKAPGVYVNQNAGNPGNASTIRIRGAASLTAGSQPLYVVDGVPIFSEDISQIDEGGQGIRAASGINADEIESIDVLKDAAAASIYGSRGSNGVVLITTKRGALGRPVVSFSAWAGTQKASKRLKMLNSTQYITYMNEAAENDAYGADYFGVVGVADSINTDWQDQVLRNAPIGNVELAVAGGNDQVRYRVSGGYFDQEGIALASSYRRLAGRVNLDFKASEKLNFSTSLGVTGETILRIENDNTLDGVVANAYANVPYLPVKIGDQYTSPADGLNYTNPVALAKYNDAYARSSTVLGTVEAKWQVSSVLRATGRVGVNFYNLRETKYDSPLVVGQYAAGVDGTSQRGYSLRNRYVFDGFLTYDRAWGSRHALTVTAGGSIEETRGELQFLRGETLSDPSLHEVSNATSVTVFLGTPTENNLISAFGRANYSLAEKYLFGVSARIDGSSQFGPDNKYGTFPGASAAWIVSREGFFGQGGAIGLLKLRGSWGYTGNIAGTDFPYQGTNCTSNYGTEAGYYSCSIGNPELSWERTRQVDLGTDLELFDSRVSLTADWYHKKTEDLIVNRPIAGNSGYTSVTTNVGNMVNKG
;
A
#
# COMPACT_ATOMS: atom_id res chain seq x y z
N MET A 1 -68.81 -27.71 -11.53
CA MET A 1 -70.05 -27.56 -12.29
C MET A 1 -69.71 -27.14 -13.72
N GLN A 2 -69.78 -28.08 -14.64
CA GLN A 2 -70.03 -27.83 -16.07
C GLN A 2 -71.51 -27.38 -16.20
N PRO A 3 -72.04 -27.00 -17.35
CA PRO A 3 -71.69 -27.30 -18.76
C PRO A 3 -72.09 -26.17 -19.77
N TRP A 4 -71.80 -26.26 -21.00
CA TRP A 4 -72.49 -26.76 -22.24
C TRP A 4 -71.99 -25.91 -23.43
N ARG A 5 -71.42 -26.46 -24.43
CA ARG A 5 -71.87 -27.24 -25.60
C ARG A 5 -72.65 -26.49 -26.66
N ARG A 6 -72.13 -26.63 -27.91
CA ARG A 6 -72.78 -26.89 -29.24
C ARG A 6 -73.14 -25.62 -30.07
N LEU A 7 -73.09 -25.57 -31.33
CA LEU A 7 -73.09 -26.35 -32.60
C LEU A 7 -73.11 -25.24 -33.67
N SER A 8 -72.90 -25.30 -34.92
CA SER A 8 -72.71 -26.30 -35.95
C SER A 8 -72.58 -25.60 -37.31
N ARG A 9 -71.80 -26.25 -38.18
CA ARG A 9 -72.05 -26.51 -39.61
C ARG A 9 -72.55 -25.46 -40.60
N ALA A 10 -71.68 -25.30 -41.65
CA ALA A 10 -71.96 -25.49 -43.09
C ALA A 10 -72.36 -24.24 -43.92
N PHE A 11 -71.54 -24.00 -44.93
CA PHE A 11 -71.97 -24.02 -46.31
C PHE A 11 -70.76 -24.16 -47.25
N LEU A 12 -70.77 -25.17 -48.09
CA LEU A 12 -69.99 -25.36 -49.31
C LEU A 12 -70.45 -24.41 -50.41
N GLY A 13 -69.53 -24.00 -51.23
CA GLY A 13 -69.88 -23.43 -52.55
C GLY A 13 -68.77 -22.64 -53.20
N GLY A 14 -67.95 -23.30 -53.99
CA GLY A 14 -67.44 -23.00 -55.33
C GLY A 14 -66.88 -21.65 -55.69
N ALA A 15 -65.59 -21.62 -55.97
CA ALA A 15 -65.05 -21.03 -57.23
C ALA A 15 -63.60 -21.47 -57.40
N LEU A 16 -63.42 -22.25 -58.43
CA LEU A 16 -62.17 -22.69 -59.07
C LEU A 16 -61.54 -21.51 -59.82
N LEU A 17 -60.19 -21.52 -59.99
CA LEU A 17 -59.35 -20.70 -60.84
C LEU A 17 -58.79 -19.39 -60.26
N LEU A 18 -57.52 -19.50 -59.82
CA LEU A 18 -56.38 -18.80 -60.43
C LEU A 18 -55.12 -19.24 -59.64
N LEU A 19 -54.52 -20.38 -60.00
CA LEU A 19 -53.14 -20.76 -59.74
C LEU A 19 -52.28 -19.91 -60.64
N LEU A 20 -51.88 -18.73 -60.19
CA LEU A 20 -50.66 -18.06 -60.68
C LEU A 20 -49.59 -18.35 -59.63
N GLY A 21 -48.57 -19.11 -60.06
CA GLY A 21 -47.46 -19.54 -59.25
C GLY A 21 -46.73 -18.37 -58.63
N TRP A 22 -46.75 -18.31 -57.33
CA TRP A 22 -45.71 -17.68 -56.56
C TRP A 22 -44.56 -18.72 -56.45
N ALA A 23 -43.54 -18.55 -57.29
CA ALA A 23 -42.25 -19.12 -56.99
C ALA A 23 -41.79 -18.53 -55.65
N PRO A 24 -41.37 -19.30 -54.62
CA PRO A 24 -40.74 -18.73 -53.48
C PRO A 24 -39.49 -18.01 -53.99
N ALA A 25 -39.42 -16.70 -53.83
CA ALA A 25 -38.19 -15.95 -53.97
C ALA A 25 -37.13 -16.66 -53.08
N ALA A 26 -36.12 -17.27 -53.71
CA ALA A 26 -35.06 -17.90 -53.00
C ALA A 26 -34.46 -16.84 -52.07
N ALA A 27 -34.66 -17.00 -50.76
CA ALA A 27 -34.15 -16.07 -49.78
C ALA A 27 -32.59 -16.13 -49.88
N GLN A 28 -32.03 -15.05 -50.40
CA GLN A 28 -30.58 -14.91 -50.48
C GLN A 28 -29.99 -14.82 -49.08
N ALA A 29 -28.91 -15.56 -48.82
CA ALA A 29 -28.26 -15.56 -47.52
C ALA A 29 -26.73 -15.49 -47.67
N ILE A 30 -26.09 -14.83 -46.71
CA ILE A 30 -24.65 -14.90 -46.51
C ILE A 30 -24.38 -15.87 -45.36
N ARG A 31 -23.65 -16.92 -45.65
CA ARG A 31 -23.22 -17.92 -44.66
C ARG A 31 -21.71 -17.88 -44.50
N GLY A 32 -21.20 -18.39 -43.40
CA GLY A 32 -19.75 -18.54 -43.20
C GLY A 32 -19.41 -18.90 -41.76
N THR A 33 -18.14 -19.01 -41.52
CA THR A 33 -17.57 -19.28 -40.17
C THR A 33 -16.71 -18.12 -39.71
N VAL A 34 -16.74 -17.87 -38.43
CA VAL A 34 -15.83 -16.91 -37.77
C VAL A 34 -14.85 -17.70 -36.93
N THR A 35 -13.54 -17.50 -37.19
CA THR A 35 -12.46 -18.22 -36.54
C THR A 35 -11.42 -17.27 -35.93
N ASP A 36 -10.64 -17.76 -35.00
CA ASP A 36 -9.42 -17.09 -34.50
C ASP A 36 -8.30 -17.26 -35.54
N SER A 37 -7.66 -16.15 -35.92
CA SER A 37 -6.60 -16.16 -36.96
C SER A 37 -5.32 -16.89 -36.56
N SER A 38 -5.08 -17.08 -35.23
CA SER A 38 -3.85 -17.69 -34.72
C SER A 38 -3.91 -19.20 -34.61
N ASN A 39 -5.08 -19.76 -34.29
CA ASN A 39 -5.26 -21.18 -34.01
C ASN A 39 -6.41 -21.84 -34.81
N GLN A 40 -7.14 -21.05 -35.63
CA GLN A 40 -8.29 -21.45 -36.43
C GLN A 40 -9.47 -22.03 -35.60
N HIS A 41 -9.50 -21.81 -34.31
CA HIS A 41 -10.63 -22.20 -33.45
C HIS A 41 -11.89 -21.40 -33.81
N PRO A 42 -13.07 -22.04 -33.87
CA PRO A 42 -14.33 -21.35 -34.08
C PRO A 42 -14.65 -20.41 -32.93
N LEU A 43 -15.17 -19.21 -33.23
CA LEU A 43 -15.53 -18.19 -32.29
C LEU A 43 -17.04 -18.14 -32.06
N GLU A 44 -17.51 -18.59 -30.92
CA GLU A 44 -18.91 -18.54 -30.50
C GLU A 44 -19.28 -17.12 -30.00
N GLY A 45 -20.47 -16.63 -30.36
CA GLY A 45 -21.02 -15.35 -29.87
C GLY A 45 -20.43 -14.11 -30.56
N ALA A 46 -19.63 -14.26 -31.64
CA ALA A 46 -19.18 -13.13 -32.44
C ALA A 46 -20.37 -12.47 -33.14
N LEU A 47 -20.51 -11.15 -33.00
CA LEU A 47 -21.59 -10.38 -33.64
C LEU A 47 -21.24 -10.12 -35.12
N VAL A 48 -21.98 -10.73 -36.03
CA VAL A 48 -21.88 -10.51 -37.47
C VAL A 48 -23.01 -9.58 -37.92
N SER A 49 -22.69 -8.48 -38.58
CA SER A 49 -23.64 -7.46 -39.01
C SER A 49 -23.40 -7.02 -40.47
N LEU A 50 -24.47 -6.66 -41.14
CA LEU A 50 -24.43 -6.09 -42.50
C LEU A 50 -24.38 -4.57 -42.38
N VAL A 51 -23.26 -3.96 -42.79
CA VAL A 51 -23.04 -2.51 -42.66
C VAL A 51 -24.08 -1.73 -43.45
N GLY A 52 -24.72 -0.73 -42.79
CA GLY A 52 -25.76 0.09 -43.37
C GLY A 52 -27.20 -0.49 -43.24
N THR A 53 -27.37 -1.62 -42.57
CA THR A 53 -28.65 -2.26 -42.30
C THR A 53 -28.85 -2.54 -40.81
N SER A 54 -30.04 -2.99 -40.41
CA SER A 54 -30.32 -3.47 -39.03
C SER A 54 -30.03 -4.99 -38.86
N GLN A 55 -29.58 -5.68 -39.90
CA GLN A 55 -29.37 -7.12 -39.85
C GLN A 55 -28.09 -7.48 -39.10
N ARG A 56 -28.25 -8.34 -38.08
CA ARG A 56 -27.18 -8.83 -37.22
C ARG A 56 -27.50 -10.21 -36.66
N VAL A 57 -26.50 -11.05 -36.48
CA VAL A 57 -26.61 -12.39 -35.93
C VAL A 57 -25.35 -12.69 -35.09
N ASN A 58 -25.48 -13.49 -34.06
CA ASN A 58 -24.34 -14.02 -33.34
C ASN A 58 -23.93 -15.39 -33.90
N THR A 59 -22.65 -15.67 -33.91
CA THR A 59 -22.13 -16.99 -34.31
C THR A 59 -22.54 -18.08 -33.31
N ARG A 60 -22.76 -19.30 -33.84
CA ARG A 60 -23.04 -20.51 -33.04
C ARG A 60 -21.76 -21.06 -32.38
N PRO A 61 -21.87 -22.09 -31.49
CA PRO A 61 -20.69 -22.74 -30.93
C PRO A 61 -19.68 -23.29 -31.94
N THR A 62 -20.12 -23.58 -33.14
CA THR A 62 -19.29 -24.00 -34.30
C THR A 62 -18.64 -22.84 -35.04
N GLY A 63 -18.85 -21.58 -34.60
CA GLY A 63 -18.41 -20.38 -35.30
C GLY A 63 -19.25 -20.00 -36.51
N GLU A 64 -20.26 -20.79 -36.86
CA GLU A 64 -21.11 -20.58 -38.04
C GLU A 64 -22.10 -19.43 -37.84
N TYR A 65 -22.37 -18.69 -38.92
CA TYR A 65 -23.40 -17.65 -38.99
C TYR A 65 -24.20 -17.71 -40.27
N VAL A 66 -25.43 -17.18 -40.25
CA VAL A 66 -26.29 -17.04 -41.43
C VAL A 66 -26.99 -15.67 -41.33
N LEU A 67 -26.69 -14.78 -42.27
CA LEU A 67 -27.46 -13.56 -42.53
C LEU A 67 -28.47 -13.84 -43.61
N ALA A 68 -29.75 -14.00 -43.26
CA ALA A 68 -30.84 -14.28 -44.21
C ALA A 68 -31.43 -12.99 -44.79
N ASP A 69 -32.14 -13.12 -45.91
CA ASP A 69 -32.85 -12.03 -46.59
C ASP A 69 -31.96 -10.85 -47.02
N VAL A 70 -30.75 -11.17 -47.53
CA VAL A 70 -29.81 -10.17 -48.05
C VAL A 70 -30.15 -9.91 -49.54
N ALA A 71 -30.34 -8.65 -49.94
CA ALA A 71 -30.62 -8.30 -51.34
C ALA A 71 -29.40 -8.57 -52.25
N ALA A 72 -29.63 -8.77 -53.58
CA ALA A 72 -28.55 -8.79 -54.54
C ALA A 72 -27.75 -7.49 -54.54
N GLY A 73 -26.44 -7.60 -54.72
CA GLY A 73 -25.53 -6.43 -54.69
C GLY A 73 -24.25 -6.65 -53.89
N THR A 74 -23.44 -5.61 -53.76
CA THR A 74 -22.21 -5.64 -52.97
C THR A 74 -22.47 -5.20 -51.54
N HIS A 75 -22.18 -6.05 -50.59
CA HIS A 75 -22.38 -5.85 -49.17
C HIS A 75 -21.07 -5.88 -48.41
N THR A 76 -21.00 -5.11 -47.33
CA THR A 76 -19.90 -5.18 -46.37
C THR A 76 -20.40 -5.88 -45.10
N VAL A 77 -19.81 -7.02 -44.78
CA VAL A 77 -20.05 -7.74 -43.51
C VAL A 77 -19.00 -7.32 -42.52
N ARG A 78 -19.45 -6.88 -41.35
CA ARG A 78 -18.62 -6.53 -40.22
C ARG A 78 -18.81 -7.57 -39.11
N VAL A 79 -17.69 -8.08 -38.57
CA VAL A 79 -17.68 -8.99 -37.45
C VAL A 79 -16.96 -8.35 -36.27
N GLN A 80 -17.57 -8.44 -35.10
CA GLN A 80 -17.06 -7.87 -33.84
C GLN A 80 -17.18 -8.91 -32.73
N MET A 81 -16.12 -9.04 -31.93
CA MET A 81 -16.10 -9.87 -30.74
C MET A 81 -15.18 -9.25 -29.71
N ILE A 82 -15.57 -9.31 -28.43
CA ILE A 82 -14.73 -8.84 -27.33
C ILE A 82 -13.43 -9.63 -27.31
N GLY A 83 -12.29 -8.93 -27.25
CA GLY A 83 -10.97 -9.54 -27.30
C GLY A 83 -10.39 -9.72 -28.71
N TYR A 84 -11.11 -9.31 -29.76
CA TYR A 84 -10.68 -9.43 -31.14
C TYR A 84 -10.78 -8.11 -31.91
N ALA A 85 -9.86 -7.88 -32.85
CA ALA A 85 -9.95 -6.76 -33.77
C ALA A 85 -11.17 -6.91 -34.68
N PRO A 86 -12.03 -5.87 -34.84
CA PRO A 86 -13.14 -5.92 -35.78
C PRO A 86 -12.64 -6.18 -37.20
N ALA A 87 -13.32 -7.04 -37.93
CA ALA A 87 -13.01 -7.31 -39.33
C ALA A 87 -14.17 -6.92 -40.22
N GLU A 88 -13.87 -6.29 -41.35
CA GLU A 88 -14.82 -6.00 -42.42
C GLU A 88 -14.40 -6.73 -43.72
N ARG A 89 -15.35 -7.37 -44.37
CA ARG A 89 -15.14 -8.01 -45.65
C ARG A 89 -16.28 -7.70 -46.61
N ARG A 90 -15.97 -7.53 -47.88
CA ARG A 90 -16.96 -7.31 -48.92
C ARG A 90 -17.31 -8.60 -49.60
N ILE A 91 -18.58 -8.79 -49.89
CA ILE A 91 -19.11 -9.90 -50.68
C ILE A 91 -20.11 -9.35 -51.68
N THR A 92 -20.14 -9.88 -52.91
CA THR A 92 -21.11 -9.52 -53.92
C THR A 92 -21.99 -10.73 -54.19
N LEU A 93 -23.31 -10.54 -54.13
CA LEU A 93 -24.31 -11.57 -54.35
C LEU A 93 -25.03 -11.28 -55.68
N GLY A 94 -25.14 -12.30 -56.56
CA GLY A 94 -26.01 -12.29 -57.71
C GLY A 94 -27.46 -12.57 -57.32
N ASP A 95 -28.42 -12.35 -58.27
CA ASP A 95 -29.82 -12.67 -58.00
C ASP A 95 -30.03 -14.17 -57.74
N GLY A 96 -30.59 -14.49 -56.56
CA GLY A 96 -30.87 -15.87 -56.14
C GLY A 96 -29.65 -16.66 -55.65
N GLU A 97 -28.51 -16.01 -55.42
CA GLU A 97 -27.24 -16.66 -55.02
C GLU A 97 -27.04 -16.66 -53.52
N GLU A 98 -26.64 -17.82 -52.94
CA GLU A 98 -26.13 -17.87 -51.56
C GLU A 98 -24.62 -17.60 -51.56
N GLY A 99 -24.17 -16.64 -50.77
CA GLY A 99 -22.76 -16.32 -50.63
C GLY A 99 -22.12 -16.97 -49.40
N THR A 100 -20.90 -17.50 -49.55
CA THR A 100 -20.11 -18.00 -48.44
C THR A 100 -18.98 -17.03 -48.15
N LEU A 101 -18.83 -16.60 -46.85
CA LEU A 101 -17.81 -15.66 -46.42
C LEU A 101 -17.25 -16.06 -45.07
N ASP A 102 -16.09 -16.69 -45.05
CA ASP A 102 -15.36 -17.01 -43.81
C ASP A 102 -14.50 -15.84 -43.39
N ILE A 103 -14.52 -15.53 -42.08
CA ILE A 103 -13.82 -14.37 -41.54
C ILE A 103 -12.98 -14.81 -40.33
N SER A 104 -11.68 -14.60 -40.43
CA SER A 104 -10.78 -14.81 -39.32
C SER A 104 -10.56 -13.50 -38.57
N LEU A 105 -10.79 -13.50 -37.26
CA LEU A 105 -10.52 -12.39 -36.38
C LEU A 105 -9.13 -12.51 -35.75
N LYS A 106 -8.38 -11.43 -35.78
CA LYS A 106 -7.08 -11.35 -35.06
C LYS A 106 -7.32 -11.08 -33.59
N LEU A 107 -6.74 -11.90 -32.74
CA LEU A 107 -6.75 -11.63 -31.29
C LEU A 107 -6.17 -10.23 -31.05
N GLN A 108 -6.97 -9.35 -30.56
CA GLN A 108 -6.57 -8.05 -30.05
C GLN A 108 -6.92 -8.05 -28.58
N PRO A 109 -5.93 -8.24 -27.70
CA PRO A 109 -6.19 -8.08 -26.28
C PRO A 109 -6.87 -6.73 -26.13
N VAL A 110 -8.09 -6.70 -25.58
CA VAL A 110 -8.67 -5.46 -25.08
C VAL A 110 -7.69 -5.05 -23.99
N GLN A 111 -6.81 -4.10 -24.30
CA GLN A 111 -6.16 -3.35 -23.24
C GLN A 111 -7.32 -2.62 -22.57
N MET A 112 -7.85 -3.22 -21.51
CA MET A 112 -8.68 -2.46 -20.57
C MET A 112 -7.79 -1.28 -20.17
N GLU A 113 -8.25 -0.06 -20.43
CA GLU A 113 -7.53 1.12 -20.02
C GLU A 113 -7.26 0.98 -18.53
N GLU A 114 -5.99 0.81 -18.16
CA GLU A 114 -5.58 0.69 -16.77
C GLU A 114 -6.01 1.97 -16.06
N LEU A 115 -7.01 1.85 -15.19
CA LEU A 115 -7.47 2.94 -14.35
C LEU A 115 -6.56 3.06 -13.15
N VAL A 116 -6.07 4.26 -12.91
CA VAL A 116 -5.18 4.61 -11.80
C VAL A 116 -5.95 5.51 -10.85
N VAL A 117 -5.91 5.20 -9.57
CA VAL A 117 -6.46 6.06 -8.53
C VAL A 117 -5.54 7.26 -8.33
N VAL A 118 -6.08 8.46 -8.46
CA VAL A 118 -5.32 9.72 -8.32
C VAL A 118 -6.00 10.66 -7.32
N GLY A 119 -6.01 10.26 -6.09
CA GLY A 119 -6.64 11.01 -4.99
C GLY A 119 -8.16 10.87 -4.99
N TYR A 120 -8.88 11.96 -5.19
CA TYR A 120 -10.36 12.00 -5.15
C TYR A 120 -11.01 11.59 -6.49
N GLY A 121 -10.40 10.67 -7.25
CA GLY A 121 -10.94 10.16 -8.53
C GLY A 121 -10.02 9.14 -9.18
N GLU A 122 -10.51 8.56 -10.28
CA GLU A 122 -9.80 7.60 -11.12
C GLU A 122 -9.54 8.23 -12.48
N GLN A 123 -8.40 7.92 -13.09
CA GLN A 123 -8.03 8.36 -14.44
C GLN A 123 -7.39 7.21 -15.20
N SER A 124 -7.62 7.17 -16.52
CA SER A 124 -6.87 6.28 -17.41
C SER A 124 -5.37 6.61 -17.36
N ARG A 125 -4.52 5.60 -17.25
CA ARG A 125 -3.05 5.74 -17.20
C ARG A 125 -2.49 6.54 -18.38
N VAL A 126 -3.05 6.34 -19.57
CA VAL A 126 -2.62 7.07 -20.78
C VAL A 126 -2.88 8.57 -20.63
N ASN A 127 -3.98 8.94 -19.94
CA ASN A 127 -4.42 10.32 -19.76
C ASN A 127 -3.80 11.01 -18.53
N LEU A 128 -2.89 10.35 -17.81
CA LEU A 128 -2.17 10.97 -16.70
C LEU A 128 -1.07 11.92 -17.23
N SER A 129 -1.05 13.14 -16.73
CA SER A 129 0.01 14.12 -16.97
C SER A 129 1.09 14.14 -15.87
N THR A 130 0.98 13.25 -14.88
CA THR A 130 1.82 13.16 -13.68
C THR A 130 2.50 11.79 -13.57
N ALA A 131 3.58 11.70 -12.76
CA ALA A 131 4.32 10.47 -12.54
C ALA A 131 3.63 9.60 -11.47
N VAL A 132 2.99 8.53 -11.89
CA VAL A 132 2.38 7.52 -11.02
C VAL A 132 2.96 6.14 -11.36
N SER A 133 3.30 5.36 -10.34
CA SER A 133 3.65 3.95 -10.50
C SER A 133 2.56 3.09 -9.92
N SER A 134 2.01 2.19 -10.71
CA SER A 134 1.02 1.20 -10.28
C SER A 134 1.68 -0.16 -10.10
N VAL A 135 1.34 -0.84 -9.02
CA VAL A 135 1.75 -2.21 -8.72
C VAL A 135 0.47 -3.04 -8.61
N SER A 136 0.36 -4.07 -9.45
CA SER A 136 -0.86 -4.88 -9.54
C SER A 136 -0.93 -5.95 -8.45
N THR A 137 -2.12 -6.53 -8.26
CA THR A 137 -2.32 -7.70 -7.40
C THR A 137 -1.31 -8.82 -7.68
N GLN A 138 -1.03 -9.12 -8.96
CA GLN A 138 -0.13 -10.21 -9.35
C GLN A 138 1.30 -9.97 -8.89
N ASP A 139 1.73 -8.70 -8.85
CA ASP A 139 3.05 -8.30 -8.37
C ASP A 139 3.18 -8.41 -6.85
N VAL A 140 2.07 -8.26 -6.13
CA VAL A 140 2.01 -8.25 -4.66
C VAL A 140 1.82 -9.65 -4.09
N THR A 141 0.89 -10.45 -4.64
CA THR A 141 0.48 -11.76 -4.09
C THR A 141 1.42 -12.91 -4.41
N GLY A 142 2.33 -12.75 -5.38
CA GLY A 142 3.29 -13.80 -5.77
C GLY A 142 4.48 -13.98 -4.82
N GLN A 143 4.54 -13.25 -3.72
CA GLN A 143 5.67 -13.26 -2.79
C GLN A 143 5.20 -13.60 -1.36
N ALA A 144 6.03 -14.36 -0.63
CA ALA A 144 5.80 -14.69 0.78
C ALA A 144 6.09 -13.48 1.68
N ASN A 145 5.35 -12.38 1.52
CA ASN A 145 5.56 -11.13 2.23
C ASN A 145 4.58 -10.96 3.39
N ALA A 146 5.10 -10.57 4.55
CA ALA A 146 4.30 -10.27 5.73
C ALA A 146 3.51 -8.96 5.58
N SER A 147 4.05 -7.98 4.84
CA SER A 147 3.50 -6.62 4.75
C SER A 147 3.51 -6.05 3.33
N VAL A 148 2.63 -5.07 3.10
CA VAL A 148 2.55 -4.28 1.86
C VAL A 148 3.85 -3.52 1.57
N ASP A 149 4.53 -3.07 2.61
CA ASP A 149 5.79 -2.33 2.51
C ASP A 149 6.85 -3.16 1.78
N VAL A 150 7.02 -4.42 2.19
CA VAL A 150 7.97 -5.35 1.56
C VAL A 150 7.53 -5.72 0.14
N ALA A 151 6.22 -5.80 -0.10
CA ALA A 151 5.68 -6.09 -1.43
C ALA A 151 6.00 -5.01 -2.48
N LEU A 152 6.24 -3.76 -2.05
CA LEU A 152 6.65 -2.65 -2.92
C LEU A 152 8.14 -2.67 -3.29
N GLN A 153 8.96 -3.47 -2.59
CA GLN A 153 10.41 -3.49 -2.79
C GLN A 153 10.77 -3.94 -4.21
N GLY A 154 11.48 -3.06 -4.94
CA GLY A 154 11.91 -3.31 -6.31
C GLY A 154 10.80 -3.27 -7.37
N LYS A 155 9.55 -2.94 -7.02
CA LYS A 155 8.40 -2.91 -7.93
C LYS A 155 8.06 -1.53 -8.48
N ALA A 156 8.40 -0.47 -7.74
CA ALA A 156 8.10 0.91 -8.15
C ALA A 156 9.40 1.72 -8.29
N PRO A 157 9.76 2.23 -9.48
CA PRO A 157 10.93 3.05 -9.69
C PRO A 157 10.88 4.33 -8.82
N GLY A 158 12.01 4.67 -8.16
CA GLY A 158 12.10 5.82 -7.27
C GLY A 158 11.48 5.60 -5.87
N VAL A 159 11.04 4.38 -5.57
CA VAL A 159 10.62 3.94 -4.23
C VAL A 159 11.71 3.07 -3.64
N TYR A 160 12.28 3.51 -2.54
CA TYR A 160 13.27 2.78 -1.77
C TYR A 160 12.59 2.18 -0.54
N VAL A 161 12.70 0.87 -0.37
CA VAL A 161 12.17 0.13 0.77
C VAL A 161 13.34 -0.51 1.52
N ASN A 162 13.49 -0.15 2.78
CA ASN A 162 14.50 -0.72 3.67
C ASN A 162 13.80 -1.40 4.85
N GLN A 163 14.09 -2.67 5.06
CA GLN A 163 13.70 -3.39 6.26
C GLN A 163 14.66 -2.98 7.39
N ASN A 164 14.14 -2.32 8.43
CA ASN A 164 14.97 -1.79 9.52
C ASN A 164 15.56 -2.90 10.40
N ALA A 165 14.88 -4.05 10.44
CA ALA A 165 15.36 -5.24 11.16
C ALA A 165 14.89 -6.53 10.46
N GLY A 166 15.53 -7.65 10.79
CA GLY A 166 15.14 -8.99 10.34
C GLY A 166 14.03 -9.64 11.16
N ASN A 167 13.53 -8.99 12.21
CA ASN A 167 12.42 -9.49 12.98
C ASN A 167 11.13 -9.52 12.14
N PRO A 168 10.38 -10.63 12.12
CA PRO A 168 9.10 -10.69 11.43
C PRO A 168 8.11 -9.65 11.94
N GLY A 169 7.34 -9.03 11.03
CA GLY A 169 6.35 -8.01 11.38
C GLY A 169 6.91 -6.63 11.70
N ASN A 170 8.23 -6.44 11.64
CA ASN A 170 8.84 -5.12 11.83
C ASN A 170 8.51 -4.17 10.68
N ALA A 171 8.34 -2.90 11.00
CA ALA A 171 8.06 -1.86 10.03
C ALA A 171 9.26 -1.54 9.14
N SER A 172 9.02 -1.42 7.84
CA SER A 172 10.03 -1.01 6.85
C SER A 172 10.06 0.52 6.71
N THR A 173 11.23 1.07 6.41
CA THR A 173 11.35 2.48 6.01
C THR A 173 11.13 2.59 4.51
N ILE A 174 10.10 3.36 4.10
CA ILE A 174 9.83 3.68 2.71
C ILE A 174 10.17 5.13 2.44
N ARG A 175 10.89 5.37 1.35
CA ARG A 175 11.23 6.71 0.87
C ARG A 175 10.92 6.82 -0.61
N ILE A 176 10.14 7.85 -0.97
CA ILE A 176 9.79 8.15 -2.36
C ILE A 176 10.59 9.37 -2.79
N ARG A 177 11.58 9.16 -3.69
CA ARG A 177 12.48 10.22 -4.16
C ARG A 177 13.23 10.92 -3.02
N GLY A 178 13.69 10.15 -2.03
CA GLY A 178 14.40 10.62 -0.85
C GLY A 178 13.49 11.15 0.27
N ALA A 179 14.10 11.60 1.36
CA ALA A 179 13.40 12.20 2.49
C ALA A 179 13.01 13.65 2.19
N ALA A 180 11.90 14.13 2.72
CA ALA A 180 11.50 15.53 2.64
C ALA A 180 11.71 16.30 3.94
N SER A 181 11.92 15.63 5.07
CA SER A 181 12.11 16.24 6.38
C SER A 181 13.20 15.53 7.17
N LEU A 182 13.76 16.22 8.16
CA LEU A 182 14.70 15.67 9.14
C LEU A 182 13.97 15.14 10.38
N THR A 183 12.98 15.85 10.89
CA THR A 183 12.31 15.58 12.18
C THR A 183 10.81 15.42 12.07
N ALA A 184 10.15 16.03 11.06
CA ALA A 184 8.69 15.98 10.90
C ALA A 184 8.16 14.71 10.20
N GLY A 185 8.95 13.64 10.17
CA GLY A 185 8.62 12.37 9.53
C GLY A 185 9.07 12.29 8.07
N SER A 186 9.45 11.09 7.64
CA SER A 186 9.95 10.82 6.28
C SER A 186 9.23 9.68 5.57
N GLN A 187 8.16 9.15 6.18
CA GLN A 187 7.33 8.11 5.60
C GLN A 187 6.28 8.69 4.65
N PRO A 188 5.92 7.98 3.56
CA PRO A 188 4.82 8.40 2.71
C PRO A 188 3.48 8.33 3.44
N LEU A 189 2.52 9.10 2.96
CA LEU A 189 1.13 8.96 3.38
C LEU A 189 0.53 7.71 2.75
N TYR A 190 -0.03 6.82 3.56
CA TYR A 190 -0.83 5.69 3.08
C TYR A 190 -2.30 6.04 3.12
N VAL A 191 -3.01 5.72 2.04
CA VAL A 191 -4.45 5.93 1.91
C VAL A 191 -5.08 4.62 1.42
N VAL A 192 -5.94 4.01 2.23
CA VAL A 192 -6.63 2.75 1.90
C VAL A 192 -8.10 3.04 1.63
N ASP A 193 -8.60 2.72 0.46
CA ASP A 193 -9.98 2.99 0.01
C ASP A 193 -10.42 4.45 0.29
N GLY A 194 -9.48 5.40 0.17
CA GLY A 194 -9.67 6.82 0.38
C GLY A 194 -9.51 7.31 1.82
N VAL A 195 -9.21 6.45 2.79
CA VAL A 195 -8.96 6.82 4.19
C VAL A 195 -7.46 6.84 4.48
N PRO A 196 -6.90 7.94 4.98
CA PRO A 196 -5.54 8.00 5.48
C PRO A 196 -5.35 7.08 6.69
N ILE A 197 -4.28 6.29 6.71
CA ILE A 197 -3.93 5.44 7.84
C ILE A 197 -2.67 5.94 8.53
N PHE A 198 -2.42 5.45 9.77
CA PHE A 198 -1.21 5.78 10.51
C PHE A 198 0.00 5.10 9.89
N SER A 199 0.98 5.89 9.46
CA SER A 199 2.26 5.44 8.88
C SER A 199 3.45 5.69 9.81
N GLU A 200 3.23 6.35 10.93
CA GLU A 200 4.22 6.66 11.94
C GLU A 200 4.43 5.47 12.87
N ASP A 201 5.62 5.39 13.43
CA ASP A 201 5.91 4.49 14.55
C ASP A 201 5.28 5.04 15.81
N ILE A 202 4.50 4.22 16.52
CA ILE A 202 3.85 4.57 17.78
C ILE A 202 4.22 3.61 18.93
N SER A 203 5.27 2.79 18.72
CA SER A 203 5.81 1.96 19.79
C SER A 203 6.32 2.81 20.95
N GLN A 204 6.10 2.34 22.17
CA GLN A 204 6.57 2.98 23.41
C GLN A 204 7.78 2.26 24.00
N ILE A 205 8.02 1.01 23.53
CA ILE A 205 9.15 0.20 23.98
C ILE A 205 10.13 0.11 22.82
N ASP A 206 11.32 0.68 23.03
CA ASP A 206 12.41 0.62 22.05
C ASP A 206 13.10 -0.75 22.11
N GLU A 207 13.18 -1.40 20.94
CA GLU A 207 13.90 -2.66 20.70
C GLU A 207 15.04 -2.43 19.69
N GLY A 208 15.79 -1.35 19.87
CA GLY A 208 16.89 -1.01 18.95
C GLY A 208 16.42 -0.39 17.64
N GLY A 209 15.40 0.47 17.68
CA GLY A 209 14.86 1.18 16.52
C GLY A 209 13.91 0.35 15.67
N GLN A 210 13.34 -0.72 16.21
CA GLN A 210 12.29 -1.52 15.58
C GLN A 210 10.93 -0.85 15.80
N GLY A 211 10.40 -0.25 14.75
CA GLY A 211 9.09 0.42 14.81
C GLY A 211 7.91 -0.52 14.53
N ILE A 212 6.73 -0.16 15.03
CA ILE A 212 5.46 -0.84 14.76
C ILE A 212 4.48 0.17 14.18
N ARG A 213 3.89 -0.17 13.02
CA ARG A 213 3.00 0.73 12.27
C ARG A 213 1.73 0.04 11.83
N ALA A 214 0.62 0.77 11.79
CA ALA A 214 -0.64 0.24 11.29
C ALA A 214 -0.57 -0.18 9.81
N ALA A 215 0.27 0.46 9.01
CA ALA A 215 0.44 0.14 7.59
C ALA A 215 1.03 -1.25 7.35
N SER A 216 1.86 -1.78 8.26
CA SER A 216 2.43 -3.12 8.12
C SER A 216 1.40 -4.24 8.31
N GLY A 217 0.27 -3.97 8.98
CA GLY A 217 -0.82 -4.93 9.20
C GLY A 217 -1.78 -5.14 8.03
N ILE A 218 -1.63 -4.39 6.92
CA ILE A 218 -2.49 -4.56 5.75
C ILE A 218 -2.21 -5.92 5.10
N ASN A 219 -3.27 -6.72 4.89
CA ASN A 219 -3.13 -7.99 4.21
C ASN A 219 -2.91 -7.79 2.70
N ALA A 220 -1.75 -8.23 2.20
CA ALA A 220 -1.37 -8.12 0.79
C ALA A 220 -2.36 -8.84 -0.16
N ASP A 221 -2.97 -9.93 0.30
CA ASP A 221 -3.94 -10.71 -0.49
C ASP A 221 -5.28 -9.99 -0.71
N GLU A 222 -5.59 -8.98 0.10
CA GLU A 222 -6.80 -8.14 -0.05
C GLU A 222 -6.63 -6.99 -1.03
N ILE A 223 -5.41 -6.76 -1.54
CA ILE A 223 -5.08 -5.61 -2.38
C ILE A 223 -5.39 -5.91 -3.85
N GLU A 224 -6.06 -4.97 -4.51
CA GLU A 224 -6.29 -4.96 -5.95
C GLU A 224 -5.18 -4.19 -6.69
N SER A 225 -4.85 -2.99 -6.22
CA SER A 225 -3.75 -2.18 -6.76
C SER A 225 -3.11 -1.31 -5.69
N ILE A 226 -1.85 -0.96 -5.94
CA ILE A 226 -1.12 0.05 -5.18
C ILE A 226 -0.63 1.10 -6.17
N ASP A 227 -1.09 2.33 -6.02
CA ASP A 227 -0.70 3.47 -6.84
C ASP A 227 0.17 4.43 -6.04
N VAL A 228 1.39 4.69 -6.52
CA VAL A 228 2.35 5.54 -5.84
C VAL A 228 2.45 6.90 -6.54
N LEU A 229 1.96 7.95 -5.88
CA LEU A 229 2.07 9.32 -6.34
C LEU A 229 3.45 9.88 -5.97
N LYS A 230 4.30 10.06 -6.98
CA LYS A 230 5.72 10.42 -6.78
C LYS A 230 6.02 11.89 -7.00
N ASP A 231 5.19 12.61 -7.76
CA ASP A 231 5.39 14.03 -8.03
C ASP A 231 4.48 14.94 -7.19
N ALA A 232 4.91 16.19 -7.02
CA ALA A 232 4.17 17.14 -6.21
C ALA A 232 2.84 17.57 -6.86
N ALA A 233 2.70 17.54 -8.18
CA ALA A 233 1.43 17.88 -8.83
C ALA A 233 0.36 16.81 -8.58
N ALA A 234 0.74 15.51 -8.56
CA ALA A 234 -0.16 14.44 -8.18
C ALA A 234 -0.45 14.45 -6.66
N ALA A 235 0.59 14.70 -5.84
CA ALA A 235 0.49 14.64 -4.38
C ALA A 235 -0.10 15.92 -3.76
N SER A 236 -0.15 17.07 -4.47
CA SER A 236 -0.67 18.35 -3.95
C SER A 236 -2.13 18.29 -3.51
N ILE A 237 -2.93 17.38 -4.09
CA ILE A 237 -4.32 17.16 -3.66
C ILE A 237 -4.40 16.58 -2.23
N TYR A 238 -3.30 16.00 -1.70
CA TYR A 238 -3.12 15.56 -0.32
C TYR A 238 -2.41 16.62 0.55
N GLY A 239 -2.02 17.74 -0.05
CA GLY A 239 -1.57 18.98 0.61
C GLY A 239 -0.40 18.78 1.56
N SER A 240 -0.68 19.08 2.80
CA SER A 240 0.27 19.10 3.92
C SER A 240 0.91 17.76 4.29
N ARG A 241 0.43 16.65 3.73
CA ARG A 241 0.98 15.30 3.99
C ARG A 241 1.57 14.65 2.74
N GLY A 242 1.67 15.42 1.63
CA GLY A 242 2.12 14.92 0.34
C GLY A 242 3.63 14.98 0.11
N SER A 243 4.42 15.61 0.99
CA SER A 243 5.84 15.90 0.72
C SER A 243 6.72 14.64 0.60
N ASN A 244 6.39 13.57 1.31
CA ASN A 244 7.08 12.28 1.22
C ASN A 244 6.47 11.34 0.15
N GLY A 245 5.51 11.84 -0.67
CA GLY A 245 4.73 11.04 -1.60
C GLY A 245 3.53 10.36 -0.94
N VAL A 246 2.67 9.75 -1.77
CA VAL A 246 1.43 9.11 -1.32
C VAL A 246 1.33 7.72 -1.91
N VAL A 247 0.99 6.74 -1.09
CA VAL A 247 0.74 5.35 -1.46
C VAL A 247 -0.77 5.10 -1.33
N LEU A 248 -1.44 4.95 -2.48
CA LEU A 248 -2.87 4.68 -2.56
C LEU A 248 -3.07 3.18 -2.69
N ILE A 249 -3.84 2.60 -1.81
CA ILE A 249 -4.14 1.18 -1.78
C ILE A 249 -5.63 1.00 -2.04
N THR A 250 -5.94 0.28 -3.10
CA THR A 250 -7.31 -0.13 -3.44
C THR A 250 -7.50 -1.59 -3.06
N THR A 251 -8.57 -1.91 -2.33
CA THR A 251 -8.87 -3.28 -1.92
C THR A 251 -9.81 -3.97 -2.90
N LYS A 252 -9.67 -5.30 -3.01
CA LYS A 252 -10.49 -6.15 -3.88
C LYS A 252 -11.97 -6.04 -3.53
N ARG A 253 -12.83 -5.89 -4.53
CA ARG A 253 -14.27 -5.76 -4.40
C ARG A 253 -15.03 -6.94 -5.00
N GLY A 254 -16.34 -6.99 -4.78
CA GLY A 254 -17.24 -7.96 -5.40
C GLY A 254 -17.39 -7.74 -6.91
N ALA A 255 -17.47 -8.81 -7.67
CA ALA A 255 -17.75 -8.81 -9.10
C ALA A 255 -19.21 -9.19 -9.40
N LEU A 256 -19.71 -8.84 -10.58
CA LEU A 256 -21.01 -9.30 -11.07
C LEU A 256 -20.96 -10.81 -11.33
N GLY A 257 -21.99 -11.53 -10.95
CA GLY A 257 -22.14 -12.94 -11.20
C GLY A 257 -22.48 -13.77 -9.98
N ARG A 258 -22.46 -15.11 -10.16
CA ARG A 258 -22.70 -16.05 -9.06
C ARG A 258 -21.61 -15.92 -8.01
N PRO A 259 -21.91 -16.23 -6.74
CA PRO A 259 -20.89 -16.26 -5.70
C PRO A 259 -19.75 -17.21 -6.05
N VAL A 260 -18.53 -16.68 -6.00
CA VAL A 260 -17.28 -17.43 -6.20
C VAL A 260 -16.56 -17.51 -4.86
N VAL A 261 -16.25 -18.73 -4.44
CA VAL A 261 -15.43 -19.00 -3.26
C VAL A 261 -13.99 -19.17 -3.75
N SER A 262 -13.08 -18.36 -3.24
CA SER A 262 -11.65 -18.49 -3.47
C SER A 262 -10.95 -18.91 -2.18
N PHE A 263 -10.08 -19.90 -2.30
CA PHE A 263 -9.24 -20.38 -1.23
C PHE A 263 -7.80 -20.38 -1.70
N SER A 264 -6.92 -19.79 -0.90
CA SER A 264 -5.47 -19.77 -1.14
C SER A 264 -4.75 -20.21 0.12
N ALA A 265 -3.82 -21.14 -0.01
CA ALA A 265 -2.97 -21.54 1.09
C ALA A 265 -1.56 -21.85 0.56
N TRP A 266 -0.55 -21.40 1.29
CA TRP A 266 0.83 -21.76 1.02
C TRP A 266 1.61 -21.88 2.33
N ALA A 267 2.63 -22.71 2.31
CA ALA A 267 3.56 -22.88 3.42
C ALA A 267 4.98 -23.01 2.87
N GLY A 268 5.94 -22.57 3.66
CA GLY A 268 7.34 -22.60 3.29
C GLY A 268 8.25 -22.63 4.51
N THR A 269 9.55 -22.58 4.23
CA THR A 269 10.58 -22.47 5.25
C THR A 269 11.58 -21.39 4.86
N GLN A 270 12.05 -20.66 5.83
CA GLN A 270 13.03 -19.59 5.71
C GLN A 270 14.34 -20.01 6.38
N LYS A 271 15.45 -19.52 5.89
CA LYS A 271 16.77 -19.68 6.50
C LYS A 271 17.61 -18.44 6.27
N ALA A 272 18.63 -18.26 7.08
CA ALA A 272 19.62 -17.21 6.85
C ALA A 272 20.27 -17.39 5.48
N SER A 273 20.24 -16.33 4.66
CA SER A 273 20.82 -16.34 3.31
C SER A 273 22.34 -16.42 3.34
N LYS A 274 22.95 -15.90 4.40
CA LYS A 274 24.39 -15.88 4.64
C LYS A 274 24.66 -15.93 6.13
N ARG A 275 25.73 -16.65 6.52
CA ARG A 275 26.33 -16.63 7.85
C ARG A 275 27.72 -16.03 7.74
N LEU A 276 28.18 -15.35 8.78
CA LEU A 276 29.53 -14.82 8.85
C LEU A 276 30.51 -15.96 9.17
N LYS A 277 31.67 -15.93 8.55
CA LYS A 277 32.76 -16.84 8.91
C LYS A 277 33.47 -16.26 10.12
N MET A 278 33.25 -16.89 11.26
CA MET A 278 33.89 -16.52 12.52
C MET A 278 35.15 -17.35 12.77
N LEU A 279 36.03 -16.87 13.64
CA LEU A 279 37.16 -17.63 14.12
C LEU A 279 36.69 -18.80 15.00
N ASN A 280 37.29 -19.96 14.86
CA ASN A 280 37.10 -21.04 15.83
C ASN A 280 37.94 -20.76 17.09
N SER A 281 37.81 -21.58 18.15
CA SER A 281 38.45 -21.36 19.44
C SER A 281 39.98 -21.29 19.34
N THR A 282 40.58 -22.22 18.62
CA THR A 282 42.04 -22.23 18.40
C THR A 282 42.51 -20.96 17.69
N GLN A 283 41.83 -20.57 16.62
CA GLN A 283 42.15 -19.36 15.86
C GLN A 283 41.94 -18.08 16.70
N TYR A 284 40.86 -18.03 17.45
CA TYR A 284 40.55 -16.89 18.31
C TYR A 284 41.59 -16.71 19.41
N ILE A 285 41.92 -17.79 20.15
CA ILE A 285 42.93 -17.79 21.22
C ILE A 285 44.29 -17.41 20.67
N THR A 286 44.69 -17.98 19.51
CA THR A 286 45.98 -17.65 18.87
C THR A 286 46.04 -16.16 18.52
N TYR A 287 44.96 -15.62 17.90
CA TYR A 287 44.89 -14.21 17.52
C TYR A 287 44.94 -13.28 18.72
N MET A 288 44.21 -13.61 19.79
CA MET A 288 44.14 -12.77 21.00
C MET A 288 45.45 -12.82 21.79
N ASN A 289 46.15 -13.98 21.83
CA ASN A 289 47.47 -14.08 22.44
C ASN A 289 48.51 -13.25 21.67
N GLU A 290 48.48 -13.28 20.32
CA GLU A 290 49.33 -12.43 19.49
C GLU A 290 49.05 -10.95 19.71
N ALA A 291 47.76 -10.57 19.81
CA ALA A 291 47.37 -9.21 20.12
C ALA A 291 47.87 -8.76 21.50
N ALA A 292 47.76 -9.63 22.52
CA ALA A 292 48.24 -9.35 23.87
C ALA A 292 49.79 -9.21 23.94
N GLU A 293 50.52 -10.00 23.16
CA GLU A 293 51.98 -9.87 23.06
C GLU A 293 52.40 -8.55 22.39
N ASN A 294 51.62 -8.06 21.45
CA ASN A 294 51.88 -6.81 20.71
C ASN A 294 51.35 -5.55 21.42
N ASP A 295 50.54 -5.67 22.45
CA ASP A 295 49.94 -4.56 23.18
C ASP A 295 50.71 -4.28 24.48
N ALA A 296 50.79 -2.99 24.84
CA ALA A 296 51.46 -2.55 26.07
C ALA A 296 50.69 -2.94 27.35
N TYR A 297 49.44 -3.43 27.24
CA TYR A 297 48.61 -3.80 28.39
C TYR A 297 48.87 -5.19 28.96
N GLY A 298 49.67 -6.05 28.27
CA GLY A 298 50.06 -7.38 28.71
C GLY A 298 49.02 -8.47 28.47
N ALA A 299 49.46 -9.73 28.56
CA ALA A 299 48.70 -10.91 28.18
C ALA A 299 47.39 -11.12 28.97
N ASP A 300 47.28 -10.64 30.21
CA ASP A 300 46.10 -10.82 31.08
C ASP A 300 44.92 -9.93 30.71
N TYR A 301 45.16 -8.88 29.92
CA TYR A 301 44.12 -7.91 29.56
C TYR A 301 42.97 -8.52 28.73
N PHE A 302 43.27 -9.49 27.86
CA PHE A 302 42.28 -10.11 26.97
C PHE A 302 41.66 -11.39 27.55
N GLY A 303 42.05 -11.84 28.73
CA GLY A 303 41.40 -12.95 29.46
C GLY A 303 41.49 -14.33 28.78
N VAL A 304 42.44 -14.53 27.83
CA VAL A 304 42.54 -15.77 27.05
C VAL A 304 43.76 -16.62 27.43
N VAL A 305 44.63 -16.14 28.33
CA VAL A 305 45.82 -16.86 28.78
C VAL A 305 45.41 -18.10 29.58
N GLY A 306 45.87 -19.27 29.13
CA GLY A 306 45.54 -20.55 29.78
C GLY A 306 44.16 -21.11 29.47
N VAL A 307 43.39 -20.44 28.61
CA VAL A 307 42.09 -20.96 28.15
C VAL A 307 42.29 -22.13 27.22
N ALA A 308 41.60 -23.24 27.51
CA ALA A 308 41.64 -24.43 26.66
C ALA A 308 40.78 -24.25 25.40
N ASP A 309 41.25 -24.71 24.26
CA ASP A 309 40.56 -24.69 22.97
C ASP A 309 39.72 -25.95 22.69
N SER A 310 39.48 -26.75 23.75
CA SER A 310 38.70 -27.99 23.65
C SER A 310 37.20 -27.78 23.37
N ILE A 311 36.70 -26.56 23.60
CA ILE A 311 35.31 -26.15 23.31
C ILE A 311 35.32 -25.20 22.10
N ASN A 312 34.46 -25.45 21.16
CA ASN A 312 34.29 -24.59 19.98
C ASN A 312 32.79 -24.39 19.69
N THR A 313 32.25 -23.30 20.18
CA THR A 313 30.83 -22.95 20.03
C THR A 313 30.65 -22.07 18.80
N ASP A 314 29.88 -22.54 17.82
CA ASP A 314 29.33 -21.70 16.75
C ASP A 314 28.05 -21.04 17.28
N TRP A 315 28.16 -19.80 17.76
CA TRP A 315 27.06 -19.07 18.35
C TRP A 315 25.96 -18.75 17.33
N GLN A 316 26.27 -18.58 16.05
CA GLN A 316 25.28 -18.40 15.00
C GLN A 316 24.37 -19.63 14.85
N ASP A 317 24.96 -20.83 15.00
CA ASP A 317 24.23 -22.10 14.93
C ASP A 317 23.30 -22.30 16.14
N GLN A 318 23.63 -21.67 17.28
CA GLN A 318 22.82 -21.74 18.48
C GLN A 318 21.57 -20.84 18.44
N VAL A 319 21.59 -19.75 17.66
CA VAL A 319 20.52 -18.76 17.62
C VAL A 319 19.79 -18.68 16.29
N LEU A 320 20.38 -19.15 15.18
CA LEU A 320 19.77 -19.16 13.86
C LEU A 320 19.17 -20.53 13.55
N ARG A 321 17.93 -20.53 13.05
CA ARG A 321 17.18 -21.73 12.72
C ARG A 321 16.57 -21.68 11.32
N ASN A 322 16.15 -22.83 10.82
CA ASN A 322 15.18 -22.88 9.74
C ASN A 322 13.79 -22.63 10.35
N ALA A 323 13.06 -21.66 9.81
CA ALA A 323 11.82 -21.17 10.40
C ALA A 323 10.64 -21.36 9.43
N PRO A 324 9.50 -21.91 9.90
CA PRO A 324 8.31 -22.04 9.07
C PRO A 324 7.65 -20.70 8.81
N ILE A 325 6.98 -20.61 7.65
CA ILE A 325 6.14 -19.48 7.26
C ILE A 325 4.93 -20.03 6.50
N GLY A 326 3.76 -19.45 6.70
CA GLY A 326 2.55 -19.87 6.00
C GLY A 326 1.46 -18.82 5.99
N ASN A 327 0.57 -18.95 5.02
CA ASN A 327 -0.61 -18.10 4.86
C ASN A 327 -1.80 -18.94 4.40
N VAL A 328 -2.97 -18.61 4.91
CA VAL A 328 -4.25 -19.16 4.49
C VAL A 328 -5.23 -18.03 4.31
N GLU A 329 -5.89 -17.97 3.17
CA GLU A 329 -6.96 -17.01 2.86
C GLU A 329 -8.18 -17.72 2.32
N LEU A 330 -9.35 -17.30 2.78
CA LEU A 330 -10.65 -17.66 2.26
C LEU A 330 -11.42 -16.40 1.90
N ALA A 331 -11.98 -16.33 0.69
CA ALA A 331 -12.85 -15.22 0.33
C ALA A 331 -14.06 -15.71 -0.46
N VAL A 332 -15.17 -14.99 -0.30
CA VAL A 332 -16.40 -15.17 -1.06
C VAL A 332 -16.75 -13.83 -1.70
N ALA A 333 -16.85 -13.82 -3.01
CA ALA A 333 -17.20 -12.63 -3.77
C ALA A 333 -18.30 -12.94 -4.78
N GLY A 334 -19.21 -11.98 -4.99
CA GLY A 334 -20.30 -12.13 -5.93
C GLY A 334 -21.19 -10.90 -5.96
N GLY A 335 -22.29 -10.98 -6.71
CA GLY A 335 -23.27 -9.91 -6.72
C GLY A 335 -24.10 -9.86 -8.00
N ASN A 336 -24.99 -8.90 -8.01
CA ASN A 336 -25.82 -8.52 -9.13
C ASN A 336 -25.72 -7.02 -9.39
N ASP A 337 -26.55 -6.49 -10.28
CA ASP A 337 -26.55 -5.05 -10.62
C ASP A 337 -26.88 -4.12 -9.44
N GLN A 338 -27.53 -4.64 -8.38
CA GLN A 338 -27.93 -3.84 -7.22
C GLN A 338 -26.93 -3.98 -6.07
N VAL A 339 -26.36 -5.19 -5.86
CA VAL A 339 -25.49 -5.47 -4.72
C VAL A 339 -24.30 -6.30 -5.18
N ARG A 340 -23.10 -5.82 -4.88
CA ARG A 340 -21.85 -6.59 -5.01
C ARG A 340 -21.18 -6.68 -3.66
N TYR A 341 -20.63 -7.82 -3.34
CA TYR A 341 -19.98 -8.04 -2.06
C TYR A 341 -18.73 -8.91 -2.19
N ARG A 342 -17.80 -8.66 -1.31
CA ARG A 342 -16.66 -9.54 -1.02
C ARG A 342 -16.49 -9.62 0.50
N VAL A 343 -16.40 -10.84 1.00
CA VAL A 343 -16.05 -11.14 2.40
C VAL A 343 -14.81 -12.02 2.37
N SER A 344 -13.79 -11.62 3.10
CA SER A 344 -12.52 -12.37 3.17
C SER A 344 -12.05 -12.51 4.61
N GLY A 345 -11.28 -13.58 4.85
CA GLY A 345 -10.56 -13.80 6.10
C GLY A 345 -9.24 -14.49 5.82
N GLY A 346 -8.18 -14.06 6.49
CA GLY A 346 -6.83 -14.57 6.30
C GLY A 346 -6.09 -14.77 7.61
N TYR A 347 -5.25 -15.81 7.67
CA TYR A 347 -4.34 -16.08 8.76
C TYR A 347 -2.93 -16.26 8.22
N PHE A 348 -2.01 -15.47 8.74
CA PHE A 348 -0.58 -15.49 8.40
C PHE A 348 0.23 -15.81 9.65
N ASP A 349 1.17 -16.76 9.55
CA ASP A 349 2.09 -17.15 10.61
C ASP A 349 3.52 -17.24 10.08
N GLN A 350 4.43 -16.54 10.72
CA GLN A 350 5.84 -16.52 10.38
C GLN A 350 6.69 -16.65 11.64
N GLU A 351 7.45 -17.71 11.76
CA GLU A 351 8.51 -17.76 12.74
C GLU A 351 9.78 -17.07 12.19
N GLY A 352 10.51 -16.39 13.06
CA GLY A 352 11.77 -15.77 12.69
C GLY A 352 12.92 -16.77 12.60
N ILE A 353 13.88 -16.46 11.75
CA ILE A 353 15.13 -17.24 11.62
C ILE A 353 16.05 -17.09 12.84
N ALA A 354 15.89 -16.02 13.62
CA ALA A 354 16.48 -15.91 14.96
C ALA A 354 15.51 -16.46 16.00
N LEU A 355 16.04 -17.12 17.04
CA LEU A 355 15.25 -17.64 18.15
C LEU A 355 14.43 -16.53 18.80
N ALA A 356 13.29 -16.90 19.40
CA ALA A 356 12.39 -16.00 20.13
C ALA A 356 11.81 -14.83 19.29
N SER A 357 11.70 -14.99 17.98
CA SER A 357 11.03 -14.02 17.12
C SER A 357 9.94 -14.67 16.28
N SER A 358 8.78 -14.01 16.16
CA SER A 358 7.66 -14.48 15.34
C SER A 358 6.65 -13.36 15.06
N TYR A 359 5.83 -13.58 14.02
CA TYR A 359 4.74 -12.69 13.63
C TYR A 359 3.51 -13.49 13.26
N ARG A 360 2.36 -13.11 13.81
CA ARG A 360 1.04 -13.69 13.48
C ARG A 360 0.07 -12.59 13.18
N ARG A 361 -0.72 -12.78 12.12
CA ARG A 361 -1.78 -11.87 11.73
C ARG A 361 -3.07 -12.64 11.44
N LEU A 362 -4.18 -12.16 12.04
CA LEU A 362 -5.53 -12.54 11.68
C LEU A 362 -6.22 -11.30 11.09
N ALA A 363 -6.68 -11.39 9.85
CA ALA A 363 -7.34 -10.31 9.15
C ALA A 363 -8.70 -10.74 8.62
N GLY A 364 -9.67 -9.83 8.61
CA GLY A 364 -10.97 -10.01 7.99
C GLY A 364 -11.42 -8.72 7.34
N ARG A 365 -12.08 -8.84 6.17
CA ARG A 365 -12.62 -7.68 5.44
C ARG A 365 -13.97 -7.97 4.84
N VAL A 366 -14.82 -6.95 4.86
CA VAL A 366 -16.12 -6.92 4.18
C VAL A 366 -16.17 -5.69 3.28
N ASN A 367 -16.32 -5.91 1.98
CA ASN A 367 -16.57 -4.86 0.98
C ASN A 367 -17.97 -5.06 0.41
N LEU A 368 -18.77 -3.99 0.40
CA LEU A 368 -20.14 -4.01 -0.08
C LEU A 368 -20.37 -2.77 -0.96
N ASP A 369 -20.83 -2.99 -2.19
CA ASP A 369 -21.31 -1.94 -3.09
C ASP A 369 -22.81 -2.14 -3.28
N PHE A 370 -23.59 -1.09 -3.02
CA PHE A 370 -25.04 -1.12 -3.06
C PHE A 370 -25.58 0.04 -3.92
N LYS A 371 -26.32 -0.30 -4.98
CA LYS A 371 -27.02 0.65 -5.85
C LYS A 371 -28.42 0.90 -5.30
N ALA A 372 -28.58 1.96 -4.49
CA ALA A 372 -29.85 2.32 -3.89
C ALA A 372 -30.87 2.85 -4.94
N SER A 373 -30.37 3.48 -6.00
CA SER A 373 -31.14 3.91 -7.16
C SER A 373 -30.23 4.08 -8.37
N GLU A 374 -30.80 4.40 -9.55
CA GLU A 374 -30.02 4.74 -10.75
C GLU A 374 -29.04 5.92 -10.53
N LYS A 375 -29.31 6.75 -9.53
CA LYS A 375 -28.52 7.95 -9.25
C LYS A 375 -27.70 7.88 -7.95
N LEU A 376 -27.98 6.92 -7.08
CA LEU A 376 -27.37 6.87 -5.74
C LEU A 376 -26.74 5.49 -5.48
N ASN A 377 -25.42 5.49 -5.30
CA ASN A 377 -24.65 4.32 -4.99
C ASN A 377 -23.95 4.50 -3.63
N PHE A 378 -23.91 3.44 -2.84
CA PHE A 378 -23.14 3.35 -1.60
C PHE A 378 -22.05 2.32 -1.76
N SER A 379 -20.86 2.63 -1.26
CA SER A 379 -19.73 1.70 -1.15
C SER A 379 -19.27 1.68 0.30
N THR A 380 -19.11 0.48 0.85
CA THR A 380 -18.62 0.29 2.21
C THR A 380 -17.43 -0.66 2.20
N SER A 381 -16.42 -0.36 2.98
CA SER A 381 -15.27 -1.24 3.27
C SER A 381 -15.06 -1.26 4.78
N LEU A 382 -14.98 -2.44 5.36
CA LEU A 382 -14.65 -2.64 6.77
C LEU A 382 -13.60 -3.74 6.89
N GLY A 383 -12.41 -3.37 7.32
CA GLY A 383 -11.30 -4.28 7.63
C GLY A 383 -11.00 -4.30 9.12
N VAL A 384 -10.77 -5.49 9.65
CA VAL A 384 -10.32 -5.70 11.03
C VAL A 384 -9.08 -6.58 10.99
N THR A 385 -8.01 -6.15 11.65
CA THR A 385 -6.75 -6.90 11.72
C THR A 385 -6.27 -6.96 13.16
N GLY A 386 -5.88 -8.15 13.60
CA GLY A 386 -5.19 -8.39 14.86
C GLY A 386 -3.81 -8.99 14.60
N GLU A 387 -2.79 -8.45 15.24
CA GLU A 387 -1.40 -8.90 15.09
C GLU A 387 -0.79 -9.24 16.44
N THR A 388 0.12 -10.21 16.42
CA THR A 388 0.99 -10.51 17.56
C THR A 388 2.41 -10.66 17.03
N ILE A 389 3.32 -9.87 17.59
CA ILE A 389 4.74 -9.86 17.26
C ILE A 389 5.50 -10.26 18.51
N LEU A 390 6.29 -11.32 18.43
CA LEU A 390 7.32 -11.63 19.40
C LEU A 390 8.63 -11.08 18.87
N ARG A 391 9.23 -10.15 19.59
CA ARG A 391 10.44 -9.42 19.18
C ARG A 391 11.65 -9.86 20.00
N ILE A 392 12.81 -9.77 19.39
CA ILE A 392 14.11 -9.77 20.07
C ILE A 392 14.74 -8.41 19.84
N GLU A 393 15.58 -7.97 20.75
CA GLU A 393 16.32 -6.74 20.56
C GLU A 393 17.17 -6.77 19.29
N ASN A 394 17.21 -5.63 18.59
CA ASN A 394 17.98 -5.46 17.36
C ASN A 394 19.48 -5.31 17.68
N ASP A 395 20.31 -5.54 16.66
CA ASP A 395 21.77 -5.47 16.73
C ASP A 395 22.33 -4.06 17.00
N ASN A 396 21.44 -3.04 17.07
CA ASN A 396 21.78 -1.69 17.52
C ASN A 396 21.92 -1.55 19.05
N THR A 397 21.59 -2.62 19.79
CA THR A 397 21.69 -2.66 21.23
C THR A 397 22.73 -3.66 21.69
N LEU A 398 23.26 -3.49 22.89
CA LEU A 398 24.20 -4.45 23.50
C LEU A 398 23.53 -5.80 23.79
N ASP A 399 22.20 -5.81 23.93
CA ASP A 399 21.39 -6.99 24.25
C ASP A 399 20.79 -7.65 22.99
N GLY A 400 21.24 -7.27 21.79
CA GLY A 400 20.80 -7.90 20.53
C GLY A 400 21.24 -9.37 20.45
N VAL A 401 20.26 -10.28 20.22
CA VAL A 401 20.54 -11.73 20.20
C VAL A 401 21.53 -12.11 19.12
N VAL A 402 21.38 -11.56 17.90
CA VAL A 402 22.28 -11.89 16.77
C VAL A 402 23.60 -11.14 16.89
N ALA A 403 23.61 -9.90 17.39
CA ALA A 403 24.84 -9.16 17.68
C ALA A 403 25.71 -9.90 18.69
N ASN A 404 25.11 -10.38 19.77
CA ASN A 404 25.81 -11.19 20.77
C ASN A 404 26.31 -12.53 20.21
N ALA A 405 25.60 -13.14 19.24
CA ALA A 405 26.11 -14.36 18.58
C ALA A 405 27.35 -14.11 17.72
N TYR A 406 27.52 -12.88 17.19
CA TYR A 406 28.74 -12.52 16.46
C TYR A 406 29.89 -12.10 17.40
N ALA A 407 29.53 -11.45 18.50
CA ALA A 407 30.54 -10.90 19.40
C ALA A 407 31.06 -11.90 20.43
N ASN A 408 30.32 -12.95 20.73
CA ASN A 408 30.66 -13.89 21.78
C ASN A 408 31.87 -14.78 21.41
N VAL A 409 32.62 -15.15 22.42
CA VAL A 409 33.88 -15.92 22.24
C VAL A 409 33.59 -17.40 22.00
N PRO A 410 34.28 -18.04 21.04
CA PRO A 410 33.97 -19.42 20.64
C PRO A 410 34.40 -20.49 21.65
N TYR A 411 35.29 -20.18 22.57
CA TYR A 411 35.77 -21.13 23.57
C TYR A 411 34.86 -21.30 24.78
N LEU A 412 33.76 -20.54 24.88
CA LEU A 412 32.75 -20.72 25.92
C LEU A 412 31.69 -21.71 25.48
N PRO A 413 31.31 -22.69 26.33
CA PRO A 413 30.14 -23.51 26.08
C PRO A 413 28.87 -22.69 26.26
N VAL A 414 27.76 -23.09 25.65
CA VAL A 414 26.46 -22.43 25.86
C VAL A 414 26.04 -22.49 27.32
N LYS A 415 26.33 -23.61 27.99
CA LYS A 415 26.02 -23.87 29.40
C LYS A 415 27.13 -24.60 30.13
N ILE A 416 27.19 -24.36 31.44
CA ILE A 416 27.94 -25.19 32.39
C ILE A 416 26.93 -25.71 33.42
N GLY A 417 26.68 -27.02 33.43
CA GLY A 417 25.54 -27.59 34.15
C GLY A 417 24.21 -27.04 33.62
N ASP A 418 23.38 -26.50 34.49
CA ASP A 418 22.06 -25.89 34.11
C ASP A 418 22.14 -24.38 33.85
N GLN A 419 23.30 -23.74 34.12
CA GLN A 419 23.46 -22.31 33.99
C GLN A 419 24.01 -21.92 32.63
N TYR A 420 23.51 -20.87 32.03
CA TYR A 420 24.08 -20.26 30.83
C TYR A 420 25.38 -19.55 31.18
N THR A 421 26.39 -19.71 30.32
CA THR A 421 27.67 -19.06 30.52
C THR A 421 27.55 -17.56 30.23
N SER A 422 28.43 -16.80 30.89
CA SER A 422 28.65 -15.39 30.57
C SER A 422 30.16 -15.23 30.28
N PRO A 423 30.58 -14.33 29.39
CA PRO A 423 31.96 -13.96 29.24
C PRO A 423 32.55 -13.50 30.57
N ALA A 424 33.85 -13.69 30.75
CA ALA A 424 34.59 -13.21 31.90
C ALA A 424 34.51 -11.68 32.01
N ASP A 425 34.75 -11.16 33.21
CA ASP A 425 34.69 -9.73 33.55
C ASP A 425 35.43 -8.85 32.53
N GLY A 426 34.76 -7.80 32.05
CA GLY A 426 35.28 -6.80 31.13
C GLY A 426 34.83 -6.92 29.67
N LEU A 427 34.18 -8.01 29.26
CA LEU A 427 33.55 -8.12 27.96
C LEU A 427 32.02 -7.90 28.08
N ASN A 428 31.52 -6.85 27.48
CA ASN A 428 30.11 -6.47 27.52
C ASN A 428 29.23 -7.32 26.58
N TYR A 429 29.47 -8.65 26.53
CA TYR A 429 28.69 -9.56 25.69
C TYR A 429 27.84 -10.46 26.57
N THR A 430 26.66 -10.74 26.14
CA THR A 430 25.70 -11.58 26.87
C THR A 430 25.48 -12.89 26.14
N ASN A 431 25.15 -13.97 26.84
CA ASN A 431 24.84 -15.24 26.20
C ASN A 431 23.58 -15.10 25.35
N PRO A 432 23.66 -15.20 23.99
CA PRO A 432 22.54 -14.92 23.11
C PRO A 432 21.39 -15.95 23.24
N VAL A 433 21.70 -17.18 23.69
CA VAL A 433 20.68 -18.21 23.93
C VAL A 433 19.92 -17.91 25.24
N ALA A 434 20.61 -17.38 26.25
CA ALA A 434 19.98 -16.93 27.50
C ALA A 434 19.06 -15.74 27.23
N LEU A 435 19.50 -14.74 26.44
CA LEU A 435 18.68 -13.62 26.00
C LEU A 435 17.39 -14.11 25.32
N ALA A 436 17.51 -14.96 24.33
CA ALA A 436 16.37 -15.50 23.60
C ALA A 436 15.43 -16.37 24.43
N LYS A 437 15.92 -16.97 25.53
CA LYS A 437 15.13 -17.88 26.36
C LYS A 437 14.44 -17.22 27.54
N TYR A 438 15.10 -16.26 28.16
CA TYR A 438 14.65 -15.70 29.43
C TYR A 438 14.00 -14.33 29.30
N ASN A 439 14.28 -13.59 28.22
CA ASN A 439 13.64 -12.32 27.94
C ASN A 439 12.40 -12.50 27.05
N ASP A 440 11.39 -11.71 27.30
CA ASP A 440 10.14 -11.66 26.50
C ASP A 440 9.84 -10.24 26.04
N ALA A 441 9.61 -10.05 24.76
CA ALA A 441 9.14 -8.78 24.22
C ALA A 441 7.98 -9.03 23.22
N TYR A 442 6.78 -8.67 23.61
CA TYR A 442 5.56 -8.84 22.83
C TYR A 442 4.96 -7.50 22.44
N ALA A 443 4.52 -7.43 21.20
CA ALA A 443 3.64 -6.37 20.72
C ALA A 443 2.36 -6.99 20.17
N ARG A 444 1.21 -6.50 20.61
CA ARG A 444 -0.11 -6.90 20.10
C ARG A 444 -0.83 -5.67 19.61
N SER A 445 -1.19 -5.69 18.33
CA SER A 445 -1.96 -4.61 17.72
C SER A 445 -3.34 -5.07 17.29
N SER A 446 -4.27 -4.12 17.25
CA SER A 446 -5.55 -4.28 16.59
C SER A 446 -5.87 -3.03 15.77
N THR A 447 -6.26 -3.25 14.52
CA THR A 447 -6.62 -2.19 13.57
C THR A 447 -8.04 -2.38 13.11
N VAL A 448 -8.85 -1.32 13.13
CA VAL A 448 -10.14 -1.26 12.45
C VAL A 448 -10.09 -0.12 11.44
N LEU A 449 -10.27 -0.46 10.18
CA LEU A 449 -10.33 0.47 9.08
C LEU A 449 -11.70 0.40 8.42
N GLY A 450 -12.46 1.47 8.49
CA GLY A 450 -13.82 1.54 7.97
C GLY A 450 -14.01 2.70 7.02
N THR A 451 -14.76 2.49 5.93
CA THR A 451 -15.16 3.53 4.97
C THR A 451 -16.61 3.33 4.58
N VAL A 452 -17.37 4.40 4.54
CA VAL A 452 -18.68 4.49 3.90
C VAL A 452 -18.65 5.66 2.93
N GLU A 453 -18.91 5.39 1.66
CA GLU A 453 -18.95 6.39 0.60
C GLU A 453 -20.33 6.37 -0.08
N ALA A 454 -20.90 7.56 -0.30
CA ALA A 454 -22.12 7.77 -1.05
C ALA A 454 -21.81 8.59 -2.30
N LYS A 455 -22.15 8.08 -3.48
CA LYS A 455 -22.02 8.73 -4.78
C LYS A 455 -23.41 9.03 -5.33
N TRP A 456 -23.74 10.31 -5.45
CA TRP A 456 -25.01 10.79 -6.00
C TRP A 456 -24.81 11.46 -7.36
N GLN A 457 -25.34 10.85 -8.42
CA GLN A 457 -25.37 11.43 -9.77
C GLN A 457 -26.46 12.51 -9.83
N VAL A 458 -26.07 13.76 -9.57
CA VAL A 458 -26.97 14.92 -9.54
C VAL A 458 -27.56 15.20 -10.95
N SER A 459 -26.68 15.13 -11.97
CA SER A 459 -27.02 15.22 -13.39
C SER A 459 -26.09 14.34 -14.22
N SER A 460 -26.29 14.30 -15.54
CA SER A 460 -25.40 13.52 -16.43
C SER A 460 -23.93 13.94 -16.40
N VAL A 461 -23.64 15.15 -15.91
CA VAL A 461 -22.27 15.74 -15.87
C VAL A 461 -21.80 16.08 -14.46
N LEU A 462 -22.67 15.99 -13.45
CA LEU A 462 -22.35 16.41 -12.07
C LEU A 462 -22.63 15.27 -11.10
N ARG A 463 -21.60 14.88 -10.34
CA ARG A 463 -21.65 13.89 -9.28
C ARG A 463 -21.23 14.51 -7.94
N ALA A 464 -22.00 14.27 -6.89
CA ALA A 464 -21.65 14.59 -5.52
C ALA A 464 -21.18 13.30 -4.80
N THR A 465 -20.10 13.41 -4.05
CA THR A 465 -19.56 12.31 -3.25
C THR A 465 -19.38 12.75 -1.81
N GLY A 466 -19.92 11.97 -0.88
CA GLY A 466 -19.67 12.10 0.56
C GLY A 466 -19.00 10.83 1.07
N ARG A 467 -17.96 10.97 1.90
CA ARG A 467 -17.22 9.84 2.48
C ARG A 467 -17.03 10.06 3.96
N VAL A 468 -17.24 9.01 4.73
CA VAL A 468 -16.86 8.92 6.15
C VAL A 468 -15.89 7.78 6.30
N GLY A 469 -14.75 8.07 6.91
CA GLY A 469 -13.68 7.11 7.16
C GLY A 469 -13.28 7.06 8.62
N VAL A 470 -12.93 5.88 9.10
CA VAL A 470 -12.37 5.67 10.43
C VAL A 470 -11.13 4.80 10.35
N ASN A 471 -10.11 5.15 11.14
CA ASN A 471 -8.93 4.31 11.37
C ASN A 471 -8.65 4.27 12.87
N PHE A 472 -8.97 3.14 13.50
CA PHE A 472 -8.71 2.89 14.91
C PHE A 472 -7.52 1.94 15.03
N TYR A 473 -6.53 2.33 15.79
CA TYR A 473 -5.33 1.56 16.03
C TYR A 473 -5.02 1.50 17.52
N ASN A 474 -4.88 0.28 18.04
CA ASN A 474 -4.53 0.01 19.41
C ASN A 474 -3.28 -0.88 19.42
N LEU A 475 -2.24 -0.46 20.14
CA LEU A 475 -1.00 -1.20 20.34
C LEU A 475 -0.76 -1.40 21.83
N ARG A 476 -0.48 -2.64 22.21
CA ARG A 476 -0.07 -3.03 23.56
C ARG A 476 1.27 -3.72 23.48
N GLU A 477 2.23 -3.23 24.23
CA GLU A 477 3.59 -3.75 24.27
C GLU A 477 3.92 -4.20 25.67
N THR A 478 4.68 -5.28 25.75
CA THR A 478 5.21 -5.82 26.99
C THR A 478 6.64 -6.22 26.77
N LYS A 479 7.52 -5.87 27.69
CA LYS A 479 8.90 -6.35 27.72
C LYS A 479 9.24 -6.80 29.14
N TYR A 480 9.93 -7.91 29.22
CA TYR A 480 10.50 -8.45 30.44
C TYR A 480 11.96 -8.81 30.17
N ASP A 481 12.86 -8.25 30.95
CA ASP A 481 14.28 -8.58 30.95
C ASP A 481 14.61 -9.28 32.27
N SER A 482 15.10 -10.51 32.13
CA SER A 482 15.28 -11.44 33.23
C SER A 482 16.56 -11.16 34.02
N PRO A 483 16.56 -11.25 35.35
CA PRO A 483 17.77 -11.19 36.16
C PRO A 483 18.72 -12.39 35.95
N LEU A 484 18.21 -13.46 35.30
CA LEU A 484 19.02 -14.66 34.99
C LEU A 484 19.97 -14.48 33.80
N VAL A 485 19.85 -13.37 33.07
CA VAL A 485 20.73 -13.05 31.94
C VAL A 485 21.91 -12.24 32.43
N VAL A 486 23.00 -12.93 32.77
CA VAL A 486 24.20 -12.29 33.28
C VAL A 486 24.85 -11.39 32.23
N GLY A 487 25.27 -10.19 32.63
CA GLY A 487 25.83 -9.17 31.73
C GLY A 487 24.81 -8.14 31.25
N GLN A 488 23.51 -8.38 31.42
CA GLN A 488 22.44 -7.44 31.13
C GLN A 488 22.14 -6.54 32.33
N TYR A 489 21.65 -5.29 32.07
CA TYR A 489 21.26 -4.36 33.13
C TYR A 489 20.27 -4.98 34.13
N ALA A 490 19.31 -5.75 33.64
CA ALA A 490 18.28 -6.39 34.44
C ALA A 490 18.84 -7.34 35.52
N ALA A 491 20.01 -7.96 35.29
CA ALA A 491 20.67 -8.81 36.29
C ALA A 491 21.17 -8.02 37.51
N GLY A 492 21.52 -6.74 37.33
CA GLY A 492 21.98 -5.86 38.42
C GLY A 492 20.87 -5.26 39.24
N VAL A 493 19.60 -5.35 38.78
CA VAL A 493 18.42 -4.76 39.42
C VAL A 493 17.30 -5.78 39.69
N ASP A 494 17.62 -7.06 39.74
CA ASP A 494 16.66 -8.15 39.95
C ASP A 494 15.49 -8.18 39.00
N GLY A 495 15.76 -7.86 37.71
CA GLY A 495 14.80 -7.90 36.62
C GLY A 495 14.10 -6.57 36.34
N THR A 496 13.68 -6.41 35.08
CA THR A 496 12.88 -5.26 34.63
C THR A 496 11.62 -5.71 33.91
N SER A 497 10.55 -4.94 34.05
CA SER A 497 9.30 -5.14 33.33
C SER A 497 8.79 -3.82 32.78
N GLN A 498 8.33 -3.83 31.51
CA GLN A 498 7.85 -2.63 30.83
C GLN A 498 6.47 -2.89 30.21
N ARG A 499 5.63 -1.87 30.18
CA ARG A 499 4.32 -1.87 29.52
C ARG A 499 4.19 -0.61 28.69
N GLY A 500 3.92 -0.79 27.41
CA GLY A 500 3.57 0.26 26.47
C GLY A 500 2.11 0.13 26.04
N TYR A 501 1.41 1.24 25.95
CA TYR A 501 0.08 1.31 25.40
C TYR A 501 -0.03 2.53 24.50
N SER A 502 -0.49 2.32 23.27
CA SER A 502 -0.71 3.38 22.30
C SER A 502 -2.07 3.20 21.64
N LEU A 503 -2.95 4.19 21.83
CA LEU A 503 -4.24 4.29 21.18
C LEU A 503 -4.22 5.45 20.21
N ARG A 504 -4.67 5.24 18.97
CA ARG A 504 -4.85 6.27 17.95
C ARG A 504 -6.17 6.06 17.22
N ASN A 505 -7.03 7.06 17.25
CA ASN A 505 -8.33 7.07 16.59
C ASN A 505 -8.36 8.24 15.63
N ARG A 506 -8.62 7.96 14.34
CA ARG A 506 -8.77 8.97 13.29
C ARG A 506 -10.15 8.88 12.69
N TYR A 507 -10.77 10.03 12.54
CA TYR A 507 -12.05 10.24 11.87
C TYR A 507 -11.84 11.16 10.67
N VAL A 508 -12.39 10.79 9.52
CA VAL A 508 -12.26 11.56 8.27
C VAL A 508 -13.64 11.78 7.67
N PHE A 509 -13.94 13.01 7.29
CA PHE A 509 -15.17 13.38 6.59
C PHE A 509 -14.79 14.15 5.32
N ASP A 510 -15.05 13.57 4.17
CA ASP A 510 -14.83 14.19 2.86
C ASP A 510 -16.16 14.51 2.19
N GLY A 511 -16.25 15.67 1.55
CA GLY A 511 -17.37 16.03 0.70
C GLY A 511 -16.87 16.75 -0.55
N PHE A 512 -17.23 16.26 -1.76
CA PHE A 512 -16.78 16.87 -2.99
C PHE A 512 -17.74 16.68 -4.15
N LEU A 513 -17.66 17.60 -5.10
CA LEU A 513 -18.37 17.60 -6.37
C LEU A 513 -17.40 17.29 -7.50
N THR A 514 -17.81 16.45 -8.44
CA THR A 514 -17.08 16.17 -9.67
C THR A 514 -17.97 16.53 -10.86
N TYR A 515 -17.46 17.41 -11.71
CA TYR A 515 -18.05 17.79 -12.99
C TYR A 515 -17.25 17.17 -14.12
N ASP A 516 -17.89 16.27 -14.89
CA ASP A 516 -17.30 15.58 -16.03
C ASP A 516 -18.04 15.96 -17.30
N ARG A 517 -17.34 16.52 -18.27
CA ARG A 517 -17.95 16.88 -19.55
C ARG A 517 -16.99 16.72 -20.72
N ALA A 518 -17.49 16.11 -21.79
CA ALA A 518 -16.86 16.12 -23.09
C ALA A 518 -17.65 16.98 -24.08
N TRP A 519 -16.95 17.75 -24.93
CA TRP A 519 -17.53 18.54 -26.02
C TRP A 519 -16.98 18.05 -27.37
N GLY A 520 -17.84 17.40 -28.15
CA GLY A 520 -17.43 16.70 -29.35
C GLY A 520 -16.41 15.60 -29.04
N SER A 521 -15.55 15.27 -30.00
CA SER A 521 -14.51 14.26 -29.85
C SER A 521 -13.15 14.84 -29.41
N ARG A 522 -13.06 16.16 -29.17
CA ARG A 522 -11.76 16.83 -28.97
C ARG A 522 -11.52 17.38 -27.56
N HIS A 523 -12.56 17.63 -26.79
CA HIS A 523 -12.45 18.32 -25.52
C HIS A 523 -13.05 17.46 -24.40
N ALA A 524 -12.28 17.15 -23.38
CA ALA A 524 -12.79 16.53 -22.16
C ALA A 524 -12.27 17.33 -20.96
N LEU A 525 -13.15 17.66 -20.02
CA LEU A 525 -12.84 18.39 -18.80
C LEU A 525 -13.46 17.68 -17.60
N THR A 526 -12.62 17.39 -16.62
CA THR A 526 -13.03 16.91 -15.30
C THR A 526 -12.61 17.94 -14.25
N VAL A 527 -13.56 18.45 -13.47
CA VAL A 527 -13.29 19.37 -12.36
C VAL A 527 -13.80 18.73 -11.08
N THR A 528 -12.95 18.62 -10.08
CA THR A 528 -13.31 18.16 -8.72
C THR A 528 -13.02 19.26 -7.72
N ALA A 529 -13.99 19.58 -6.85
CA ALA A 529 -13.82 20.56 -5.78
C ALA A 529 -14.54 20.08 -4.51
N GLY A 530 -13.93 20.29 -3.35
CA GLY A 530 -14.48 19.81 -2.10
C GLY A 530 -13.71 20.24 -0.86
N GLY A 531 -14.06 19.62 0.26
CA GLY A 531 -13.42 19.80 1.55
C GLY A 531 -13.30 18.52 2.33
N SER A 532 -12.42 18.54 3.31
CA SER A 532 -12.14 17.44 4.23
C SER A 532 -11.98 17.96 5.65
N ILE A 533 -12.48 17.19 6.61
CA ILE A 533 -12.25 17.40 8.04
C ILE A 533 -11.66 16.10 8.58
N GLU A 534 -10.55 16.21 9.28
CA GLU A 534 -9.90 15.09 9.92
C GLU A 534 -9.64 15.41 11.39
N GLU A 535 -9.98 14.49 12.24
CA GLU A 535 -9.72 14.55 13.69
C GLU A 535 -8.95 13.31 14.10
N THR A 536 -7.85 13.49 14.80
CA THR A 536 -7.04 12.41 15.38
C THR A 536 -6.95 12.60 16.88
N ARG A 537 -7.35 11.57 17.62
CA ARG A 537 -7.20 11.50 19.09
C ARG A 537 -6.42 10.26 19.46
N GLY A 538 -5.64 10.34 20.51
CA GLY A 538 -4.86 9.22 21.00
C GLY A 538 -4.45 9.35 22.45
N GLU A 539 -3.87 8.28 22.94
CA GLU A 539 -3.31 8.18 24.26
C GLU A 539 -2.07 7.31 24.19
N LEU A 540 -0.99 7.78 24.79
CA LEU A 540 0.27 7.06 24.91
C LEU A 540 0.55 6.86 26.39
N GLN A 541 0.86 5.62 26.80
CA GLN A 541 1.24 5.29 28.17
C GLN A 541 2.48 4.41 28.15
N PHE A 542 3.40 4.65 29.08
CA PHE A 542 4.58 3.84 29.29
C PHE A 542 4.86 3.70 30.80
N LEU A 543 5.09 2.45 31.18
CA LEU A 543 5.41 2.05 32.55
C LEU A 543 6.67 1.20 32.52
N ARG A 544 7.63 1.47 33.40
CA ARG A 544 8.79 0.65 33.66
C ARG A 544 8.93 0.42 35.16
N GLY A 545 9.01 -0.84 35.51
CA GLY A 545 9.30 -1.27 36.88
C GLY A 545 10.60 -2.07 36.93
N GLU A 546 11.31 -1.95 38.02
CA GLU A 546 12.58 -2.64 38.30
C GLU A 546 12.51 -3.30 39.69
N THR A 547 13.43 -4.24 39.91
CA THR A 547 13.51 -5.01 41.15
C THR A 547 12.23 -5.80 41.38
N LEU A 548 12.07 -6.87 40.61
CA LEU A 548 10.89 -7.73 40.70
C LEU A 548 10.97 -8.61 41.92
N SER A 549 9.89 -8.58 42.75
CA SER A 549 9.82 -9.39 43.96
C SER A 549 9.84 -10.88 43.71
N ASP A 550 9.36 -11.31 42.53
CA ASP A 550 9.42 -12.70 42.05
C ASP A 550 9.71 -12.66 40.54
N PRO A 551 10.87 -13.14 40.08
CA PRO A 551 11.24 -13.15 38.67
C PRO A 551 10.33 -14.02 37.78
N SER A 552 9.49 -14.89 38.33
CA SER A 552 8.50 -15.65 37.57
C SER A 552 7.25 -14.84 37.18
N LEU A 553 7.05 -13.67 37.82
CA LEU A 553 5.93 -12.76 37.60
C LEU A 553 6.40 -11.56 36.76
N HIS A 554 6.18 -11.62 35.45
CA HIS A 554 6.68 -10.64 34.47
C HIS A 554 5.87 -9.32 34.44
N GLU A 555 5.00 -9.05 35.40
CA GLU A 555 4.13 -7.87 35.44
C GLU A 555 4.82 -6.70 36.15
N VAL A 556 4.62 -5.46 35.64
CA VAL A 556 5.13 -4.23 36.30
C VAL A 556 4.62 -4.09 37.73
N SER A 557 3.43 -4.62 38.03
CA SER A 557 2.86 -4.60 39.41
C SER A 557 3.65 -5.44 40.40
N ASN A 558 4.56 -6.31 39.94
CA ASN A 558 5.48 -7.07 40.80
C ASN A 558 6.78 -6.32 41.10
N ALA A 559 7.00 -5.17 40.47
CA ALA A 559 8.19 -4.34 40.68
C ALA A 559 8.09 -3.58 42.02
N THR A 560 9.20 -3.56 42.78
CA THR A 560 9.30 -2.78 44.02
C THR A 560 9.68 -1.31 43.77
N SER A 561 10.18 -1.02 42.54
CA SER A 561 10.55 0.32 42.08
C SER A 561 9.89 0.59 40.72
N VAL A 562 9.16 1.68 40.59
CA VAL A 562 8.66 2.21 39.31
C VAL A 562 9.54 3.38 38.92
N THR A 563 10.39 3.21 37.90
CA THR A 563 11.41 4.19 37.51
C THR A 563 10.93 5.17 36.45
N VAL A 564 9.99 4.75 35.57
CA VAL A 564 9.44 5.58 34.50
C VAL A 564 7.93 5.39 34.46
N PHE A 565 7.22 6.50 34.42
CA PHE A 565 5.78 6.56 34.19
C PHE A 565 5.48 7.76 33.29
N LEU A 566 4.84 7.49 32.13
CA LEU A 566 4.39 8.51 31.20
C LEU A 566 2.95 8.23 30.81
N GLY A 567 2.13 9.27 30.75
CA GLY A 567 0.79 9.22 30.18
C GLY A 567 0.53 10.52 29.41
N THR A 568 0.36 10.44 28.09
CA THR A 568 0.23 11.62 27.23
C THR A 568 -0.98 11.47 26.32
N PRO A 569 -2.05 12.26 26.52
CA PRO A 569 -3.10 12.39 25.52
C PRO A 569 -2.58 13.12 24.29
N THR A 570 -3.06 12.75 23.12
CA THR A 570 -2.70 13.36 21.85
C THR A 570 -3.97 13.78 21.11
N GLU A 571 -3.96 14.98 20.51
CA GLU A 571 -5.08 15.48 19.73
C GLU A 571 -4.57 16.40 18.61
N ASN A 572 -4.97 16.11 17.37
CA ASN A 572 -4.74 17.02 16.25
C ASN A 572 -5.89 17.00 15.26
N ASN A 573 -6.14 18.16 14.67
CA ASN A 573 -7.23 18.40 13.74
C ASN A 573 -6.72 19.04 12.46
N LEU A 574 -7.27 18.60 11.33
CA LEU A 574 -6.96 19.14 10.01
C LEU A 574 -8.26 19.46 9.27
N ILE A 575 -8.40 20.71 8.80
CA ILE A 575 -9.49 21.13 7.93
C ILE A 575 -8.90 21.53 6.58
N SER A 576 -9.58 21.16 5.51
CA SER A 576 -9.03 21.36 4.16
C SER A 576 -10.09 21.74 3.15
N ALA A 577 -9.70 22.58 2.19
CA ALA A 577 -10.44 22.84 0.96
C ALA A 577 -9.53 22.52 -0.23
N PHE A 578 -10.06 21.85 -1.26
CA PHE A 578 -9.27 21.44 -2.41
C PHE A 578 -10.06 21.56 -3.72
N GLY A 579 -9.30 21.71 -4.80
CA GLY A 579 -9.81 21.69 -6.16
C GLY A 579 -8.80 21.12 -7.14
N ARG A 580 -9.28 20.44 -8.17
CA ARG A 580 -8.49 19.94 -9.30
C ARG A 580 -9.29 20.09 -10.58
N ALA A 581 -8.61 20.48 -11.66
CA ALA A 581 -9.15 20.46 -13.00
C ALA A 581 -8.20 19.72 -13.94
N ASN A 582 -8.71 18.76 -14.68
CA ASN A 582 -7.99 18.02 -15.71
C ASN A 582 -8.67 18.29 -17.05
N TYR A 583 -7.89 18.71 -18.04
CA TYR A 583 -8.39 19.01 -19.38
C TYR A 583 -7.59 18.25 -20.42
N SER A 584 -8.30 17.56 -21.30
CA SER A 584 -7.74 16.84 -22.43
C SER A 584 -8.20 17.48 -23.75
N LEU A 585 -7.24 17.84 -24.59
CA LEU A 585 -7.49 18.36 -25.94
C LEU A 585 -7.10 17.32 -26.99
N ALA A 586 -8.08 16.86 -27.75
CA ALA A 586 -7.95 15.87 -28.80
C ALA A 586 -7.25 14.56 -28.35
N GLU A 587 -7.34 14.26 -27.05
CA GLU A 587 -6.62 13.14 -26.39
C GLU A 587 -5.10 13.16 -26.61
N LYS A 588 -4.53 14.27 -27.03
CA LYS A 588 -3.11 14.48 -27.31
C LYS A 588 -2.43 15.37 -26.31
N TYR A 589 -3.09 16.47 -25.91
CA TYR A 589 -2.56 17.46 -24.99
C TYR A 589 -3.36 17.39 -23.70
N LEU A 590 -2.66 17.09 -22.62
CA LEU A 590 -3.25 16.88 -21.31
C LEU A 590 -2.74 17.97 -20.37
N PHE A 591 -3.65 18.62 -19.65
CA PHE A 591 -3.33 19.66 -18.67
C PHE A 591 -4.02 19.34 -17.35
N GLY A 592 -3.30 19.49 -16.26
CA GLY A 592 -3.80 19.35 -14.91
C GLY A 592 -3.43 20.55 -14.05
N VAL A 593 -4.37 21.06 -13.28
CA VAL A 593 -4.12 22.05 -12.24
C VAL A 593 -4.81 21.62 -10.96
N SER A 594 -4.18 21.82 -9.81
CA SER A 594 -4.74 21.52 -8.50
C SER A 594 -4.32 22.57 -7.48
N ALA A 595 -5.12 22.75 -6.48
CA ALA A 595 -4.79 23.53 -5.29
C ALA A 595 -5.48 22.94 -4.07
N ARG A 596 -4.77 22.95 -2.94
CA ARG A 596 -5.31 22.58 -1.64
C ARG A 596 -4.86 23.59 -0.59
N ILE A 597 -5.76 23.92 0.32
CA ILE A 597 -5.50 24.75 1.48
C ILE A 597 -5.80 23.87 2.70
N ASP A 598 -4.83 23.72 3.58
CA ASP A 598 -4.94 22.97 4.83
C ASP A 598 -4.78 23.89 6.03
N GLY A 599 -5.64 23.76 7.03
CA GLY A 599 -5.53 24.41 8.33
C GLY A 599 -5.32 23.35 9.41
N SER A 600 -4.22 23.42 10.18
CA SER A 600 -3.87 22.45 11.22
C SER A 600 -3.86 23.08 12.61
N SER A 601 -4.33 22.32 13.60
CA SER A 601 -4.22 22.70 15.03
C SER A 601 -2.78 22.69 15.57
N GLN A 602 -1.84 22.12 14.80
CA GLN A 602 -0.43 22.02 15.19
C GLN A 602 0.35 23.33 14.99
N PHE A 603 -0.25 24.33 14.37
CA PHE A 603 0.37 25.64 14.15
C PHE A 603 -0.39 26.77 14.84
N GLY A 604 0.32 27.83 15.20
CA GLY A 604 -0.23 29.04 15.79
C GLY A 604 -1.23 29.75 14.88
N PRO A 605 -2.01 30.71 15.39
CA PRO A 605 -3.10 31.35 14.66
C PRO A 605 -2.66 31.97 13.31
N ASP A 606 -1.48 32.59 13.28
CA ASP A 606 -0.98 33.32 12.11
C ASP A 606 -0.44 32.40 11.00
N ASN A 607 0.00 31.18 11.35
CA ASN A 607 0.60 30.23 10.44
C ASN A 607 -0.24 28.95 10.26
N LYS A 608 -1.51 28.99 10.71
CA LYS A 608 -2.40 27.84 10.73
C LYS A 608 -2.69 27.26 9.36
N TYR A 609 -2.72 28.11 8.30
CA TYR A 609 -3.11 27.70 6.97
C TYR A 609 -1.92 27.61 6.01
N GLY A 610 -1.79 26.49 5.30
CA GLY A 610 -0.83 26.25 4.22
C GLY A 610 -1.53 26.06 2.88
N THR A 611 -0.94 26.61 1.78
CA THR A 611 -1.48 26.47 0.42
C THR A 611 -0.51 25.68 -0.46
N PHE A 612 -1.06 24.68 -1.18
CA PHE A 612 -0.32 23.69 -1.94
C PHE A 612 -0.83 23.61 -3.39
N PRO A 613 -0.36 24.47 -4.31
CA PRO A 613 -0.72 24.44 -5.72
C PRO A 613 0.08 23.37 -6.47
N GLY A 614 -0.50 22.85 -7.57
CA GLY A 614 0.14 21.94 -8.51
C GLY A 614 -0.32 22.19 -9.94
N ALA A 615 0.56 21.97 -10.90
CA ALA A 615 0.28 22.03 -12.32
C ALA A 615 1.03 20.94 -13.07
N SER A 616 0.43 20.39 -14.13
CA SER A 616 1.04 19.39 -14.99
C SER A 616 0.58 19.53 -16.42
N ALA A 617 1.44 19.10 -17.34
CA ALA A 617 1.12 19.01 -18.75
C ALA A 617 1.72 17.76 -19.36
N ALA A 618 1.04 17.16 -20.34
CA ALA A 618 1.59 16.07 -21.13
C ALA A 618 1.20 16.19 -22.60
N TRP A 619 2.08 15.69 -23.45
CA TRP A 619 1.89 15.60 -24.90
C TRP A 619 2.08 14.16 -25.37
N ILE A 620 1.04 13.58 -25.93
CA ILE A 620 1.08 12.25 -26.52
C ILE A 620 1.50 12.40 -27.99
N VAL A 621 2.82 12.41 -28.21
CA VAL A 621 3.45 12.65 -29.50
C VAL A 621 3.03 11.58 -30.53
N SER A 622 2.89 10.32 -30.10
CA SER A 622 2.49 9.22 -30.98
C SER A 622 1.07 9.35 -31.56
N ARG A 623 0.22 10.23 -31.02
CA ARG A 623 -1.12 10.53 -31.58
C ARG A 623 -1.12 11.67 -32.60
N GLU A 624 0.04 12.25 -32.90
CA GLU A 624 0.15 13.30 -33.93
C GLU A 624 0.10 12.74 -35.34
N GLY A 625 -0.47 13.53 -36.25
CA GLY A 625 -0.61 13.10 -37.65
C GLY A 625 0.73 12.85 -38.38
N PHE A 626 1.82 13.47 -37.93
CA PHE A 626 3.16 13.30 -38.51
C PHE A 626 3.86 12.01 -38.00
N PHE A 627 3.34 11.36 -36.95
CA PHE A 627 4.03 10.23 -36.32
C PHE A 627 3.85 8.89 -37.07
N GLY A 628 2.87 8.80 -37.99
CA GLY A 628 2.57 7.57 -38.78
C GLY A 628 1.92 6.48 -37.89
N GLN A 629 0.99 5.73 -38.50
CA GLN A 629 0.38 4.58 -37.82
C GLN A 629 1.06 3.28 -38.25
N GLY A 630 1.28 2.34 -37.30
CA GLY A 630 1.82 1.02 -37.59
C GLY A 630 3.34 0.86 -37.51
N GLY A 631 4.06 1.83 -36.91
CA GLY A 631 5.48 1.74 -36.59
C GLY A 631 5.78 0.91 -35.35
N ALA A 632 7.05 0.73 -35.02
CA ALA A 632 7.51 0.03 -33.82
C ALA A 632 7.15 0.74 -32.51
N ILE A 633 6.76 2.04 -32.57
CA ILE A 633 6.41 2.86 -31.41
C ILE A 633 4.90 2.90 -31.27
N GLY A 634 4.37 2.28 -30.20
CA GLY A 634 2.95 2.29 -29.85
C GLY A 634 2.53 3.55 -29.06
N LEU A 635 3.37 3.96 -28.11
CA LEU A 635 3.17 5.18 -27.31
C LEU A 635 4.48 5.95 -27.19
N LEU A 636 4.41 7.25 -27.40
CA LEU A 636 5.44 8.21 -26.98
C LEU A 636 4.72 9.39 -26.32
N LYS A 637 4.89 9.53 -25.01
CA LYS A 637 4.30 10.61 -24.21
C LYS A 637 5.39 11.35 -23.46
N LEU A 638 5.41 12.68 -23.60
CA LEU A 638 6.25 13.60 -22.84
C LEU A 638 5.38 14.26 -21.76
N ARG A 639 5.91 14.42 -20.56
CA ARG A 639 5.19 15.03 -19.44
C ARG A 639 6.10 15.92 -18.60
N GLY A 640 5.50 16.95 -18.03
CA GLY A 640 6.15 17.84 -17.08
C GLY A 640 5.19 18.22 -15.98
N SER A 641 5.68 18.34 -14.76
CA SER A 641 4.88 18.76 -13.63
C SER A 641 5.66 19.64 -12.66
N TRP A 642 4.92 20.47 -11.94
CA TRP A 642 5.41 21.35 -10.90
C TRP A 642 4.37 21.44 -9.79
N GLY A 643 4.81 21.50 -8.53
CA GLY A 643 3.89 21.69 -7.43
C GLY A 643 4.57 21.90 -6.09
N TYR A 644 3.74 22.30 -5.15
CA TYR A 644 4.08 22.38 -3.73
C TYR A 644 3.31 21.32 -2.96
N THR A 645 3.99 20.72 -1.98
CA THR A 645 3.40 19.87 -0.94
C THR A 645 3.96 20.33 0.40
N GLY A 646 3.26 20.01 1.48
CA GLY A 646 3.66 20.37 2.83
C GLY A 646 4.02 19.16 3.67
N ASN A 647 4.60 19.44 4.83
CA ASN A 647 4.75 18.51 5.94
C ASN A 647 4.39 19.22 7.24
N ILE A 648 3.93 18.46 8.22
CA ILE A 648 3.50 18.96 9.54
C ILE A 648 4.39 18.37 10.62
N ALA A 649 4.53 19.09 11.74
CA ALA A 649 5.27 18.60 12.90
C ALA A 649 4.67 17.27 13.39
N GLY A 650 5.52 16.37 13.87
CA GLY A 650 5.10 15.07 14.40
C GLY A 650 4.48 15.13 15.80
N THR A 651 4.47 16.30 16.45
CA THR A 651 3.98 16.52 17.81
C THR A 651 2.76 17.43 17.85
N ASP A 652 1.91 17.28 18.87
CA ASP A 652 0.74 18.13 19.06
C ASP A 652 1.17 19.50 19.62
N PHE A 653 0.58 20.56 19.10
CA PHE A 653 0.77 21.95 19.53
C PHE A 653 2.24 22.40 19.75
N PRO A 654 3.19 22.10 18.86
CA PRO A 654 4.61 22.39 19.05
C PRO A 654 4.93 23.89 19.11
N TYR A 655 3.97 24.74 18.72
CA TYR A 655 4.08 26.20 18.82
C TYR A 655 3.86 26.72 20.25
N GLN A 656 3.33 25.89 21.17
CA GLN A 656 3.10 26.24 22.56
C GLN A 656 4.29 25.82 23.44
N GLY A 657 4.60 26.63 24.43
CA GLY A 657 5.49 26.23 25.52
C GLY A 657 4.78 25.26 26.44
N THR A 658 5.49 24.26 26.95
CA THR A 658 4.95 23.28 27.90
C THR A 658 5.55 23.46 29.26
N ASN A 659 4.74 23.19 30.29
CA ASN A 659 5.17 23.12 31.68
C ASN A 659 5.23 21.66 32.12
N CYS A 660 6.28 21.30 32.82
CA CYS A 660 6.47 19.99 33.42
C CYS A 660 6.28 20.09 34.93
N THR A 661 5.90 18.99 35.53
CA THR A 661 5.85 18.86 37.00
C THR A 661 7.23 18.49 37.53
N SER A 662 7.58 19.04 38.69
CA SER A 662 8.77 18.66 39.45
C SER A 662 8.50 18.86 40.94
N ASN A 663 9.22 18.16 41.76
CA ASN A 663 9.15 18.37 43.19
C ASN A 663 10.14 19.47 43.59
N TYR A 664 9.66 20.42 44.37
CA TYR A 664 10.49 21.38 45.12
C TYR A 664 10.53 20.94 46.56
N GLY A 665 11.54 20.16 46.93
CA GLY A 665 11.55 19.45 48.22
C GLY A 665 10.44 18.40 48.27
N THR A 666 9.50 18.54 49.19
CA THR A 666 8.32 17.68 49.36
C THR A 666 7.06 18.20 48.64
N GLU A 667 7.12 19.41 48.10
CA GLU A 667 5.98 20.08 47.47
C GLU A 667 6.00 19.89 45.95
N ALA A 668 4.81 19.67 45.37
CA ALA A 668 4.65 19.62 43.93
C ALA A 668 4.80 21.02 43.32
N GLY A 669 5.65 21.14 42.32
CA GLY A 669 5.92 22.37 41.58
C GLY A 669 5.80 22.21 40.08
N TYR A 670 5.85 23.35 39.38
CA TYR A 670 5.88 23.43 37.91
C TYR A 670 7.13 24.17 37.47
N TYR A 671 7.70 23.74 36.37
CA TYR A 671 8.72 24.49 35.65
C TYR A 671 8.43 24.46 34.15
N SER A 672 8.82 25.50 33.44
CA SER A 672 8.71 25.51 31.97
C SER A 672 9.77 24.61 31.37
N CYS A 673 9.36 23.54 30.70
CA CYS A 673 10.27 22.55 30.13
C CYS A 673 10.47 22.70 28.62
N SER A 674 9.62 23.48 27.93
CA SER A 674 9.87 23.85 26.53
C SER A 674 9.48 25.30 26.27
N ILE A 675 10.20 25.90 25.33
CA ILE A 675 9.92 27.23 24.79
C ILE A 675 8.92 27.12 23.64
N GLY A 676 7.83 27.88 23.68
CA GLY A 676 6.90 27.99 22.56
C GLY A 676 7.47 28.82 21.41
N ASN A 677 7.05 28.50 20.19
CA ASN A 677 7.37 29.27 18.99
C ASN A 677 6.09 29.56 18.19
N PRO A 678 5.40 30.70 18.43
CA PRO A 678 4.18 31.06 17.70
C PRO A 678 4.39 31.24 16.19
N GLU A 679 5.63 31.51 15.75
CA GLU A 679 5.98 31.68 14.35
C GLU A 679 6.23 30.37 13.61
N LEU A 680 6.15 29.23 14.32
CA LEU A 680 6.32 27.93 13.70
C LEU A 680 5.32 27.73 12.56
N SER A 681 5.83 27.32 11.39
CA SER A 681 5.08 27.20 10.15
C SER A 681 5.34 25.87 9.43
N TRP A 682 4.64 25.66 8.33
CA TRP A 682 4.71 24.47 7.49
C TRP A 682 6.09 24.29 6.85
N GLU A 683 6.60 23.08 6.83
CA GLU A 683 7.65 22.72 5.85
C GLU A 683 7.02 22.74 4.46
N ARG A 684 7.70 23.32 3.49
CA ARG A 684 7.23 23.46 2.11
C ARG A 684 8.18 22.77 1.15
N THR A 685 7.66 21.77 0.43
CA THR A 685 8.42 21.04 -0.59
C THR A 685 7.97 21.48 -1.97
N ARG A 686 8.88 22.11 -2.73
CA ARG A 686 8.70 22.39 -4.15
C ARG A 686 9.35 21.29 -4.98
N GLN A 687 8.64 20.79 -5.97
CA GLN A 687 9.16 19.76 -6.86
C GLN A 687 8.84 20.09 -8.32
N VAL A 688 9.80 19.80 -9.20
CA VAL A 688 9.68 19.85 -10.65
C VAL A 688 10.04 18.48 -11.20
N ASP A 689 9.23 17.99 -12.13
CA ASP A 689 9.39 16.70 -12.77
C ASP A 689 9.32 16.83 -14.28
N LEU A 690 10.17 16.09 -14.98
CA LEU A 690 10.12 15.88 -16.42
C LEU A 690 10.17 14.37 -16.68
N GLY A 691 9.32 13.87 -17.56
CA GLY A 691 9.26 12.44 -17.81
C GLY A 691 8.87 12.09 -19.24
N THR A 692 9.19 10.87 -19.61
CA THR A 692 8.77 10.27 -20.88
C THR A 692 8.29 8.85 -20.65
N ASP A 693 7.19 8.49 -21.32
CA ASP A 693 6.67 7.12 -21.37
C ASP A 693 6.74 6.66 -22.82
N LEU A 694 7.41 5.53 -23.05
CA LEU A 694 7.64 4.94 -24.36
C LEU A 694 7.19 3.47 -24.38
N GLU A 695 6.33 3.11 -25.33
CA GLU A 695 5.95 1.72 -25.57
C GLU A 695 6.31 1.33 -27.01
N LEU A 696 6.96 0.17 -27.13
CA LEU A 696 7.46 -0.34 -28.39
C LEU A 696 6.87 -1.74 -28.67
N PHE A 697 6.75 -2.08 -29.97
CA PHE A 697 6.40 -3.41 -30.45
C PHE A 697 5.08 -3.94 -29.87
N ASP A 698 3.99 -3.18 -30.00
CA ASP A 698 2.67 -3.49 -29.43
C ASP A 698 2.74 -3.68 -27.90
N SER A 699 3.40 -2.75 -27.21
CA SER A 699 3.59 -2.72 -25.75
C SER A 699 4.40 -3.90 -25.16
N ARG A 700 5.17 -4.62 -25.99
CA ARG A 700 6.09 -5.67 -25.49
C ARG A 700 7.28 -5.11 -24.73
N VAL A 701 7.66 -3.88 -25.04
CA VAL A 701 8.70 -3.14 -24.30
C VAL A 701 8.09 -1.82 -23.84
N SER A 702 8.10 -1.60 -22.54
CA SER A 702 7.65 -0.37 -21.91
C SER A 702 8.83 0.26 -21.17
N LEU A 703 9.09 1.54 -21.42
CA LEU A 703 10.14 2.33 -20.77
C LEU A 703 9.52 3.61 -20.22
N THR A 704 9.73 3.84 -18.93
CA THR A 704 9.42 5.12 -18.28
C THR A 704 10.71 5.73 -17.73
N ALA A 705 10.99 6.97 -18.06
CA ALA A 705 12.13 7.70 -17.55
C ALA A 705 11.68 9.04 -16.96
N ASP A 706 12.11 9.30 -15.73
CA ASP A 706 11.77 10.51 -14.97
C ASP A 706 13.05 11.22 -14.51
N TRP A 707 13.07 12.55 -14.63
CA TRP A 707 13.99 13.43 -13.94
C TRP A 707 13.22 14.27 -12.95
N TYR A 708 13.75 14.45 -11.73
CA TYR A 708 13.12 15.28 -10.72
C TYR A 708 14.11 16.14 -9.96
N HIS A 709 13.61 17.30 -9.51
CA HIS A 709 14.27 18.20 -8.57
C HIS A 709 13.28 18.59 -7.48
N LYS A 710 13.55 18.12 -6.25
CA LYS A 710 12.72 18.29 -5.05
C LYS A 710 13.51 19.11 -4.03
N LYS A 711 12.98 20.26 -3.60
CA LYS A 711 13.56 21.12 -2.57
C LYS A 711 12.56 21.36 -1.48
N THR A 712 12.90 20.98 -0.24
CA THR A 712 12.15 21.33 0.97
C THR A 712 12.80 22.51 1.64
N GLU A 713 12.02 23.51 1.98
CA GLU A 713 12.40 24.73 2.67
C GLU A 713 11.67 24.80 4.01
N ASP A 714 12.18 25.62 4.92
CA ASP A 714 11.59 25.84 6.25
C ASP A 714 11.47 24.53 7.07
N LEU A 715 12.56 23.73 7.08
CA LEU A 715 12.58 22.47 7.83
C LEU A 715 12.32 22.71 9.31
N ILE A 716 11.39 21.94 9.88
CA ILE A 716 11.09 21.98 11.32
C ILE A 716 12.19 21.17 12.04
N VAL A 717 12.95 21.83 12.89
CA VAL A 717 14.03 21.21 13.67
C VAL A 717 14.06 21.72 15.09
N ASN A 718 14.56 20.88 16.00
CA ASN A 718 14.86 21.29 17.37
C ASN A 718 16.27 21.93 17.38
N ARG A 719 16.31 23.26 17.25
CA ARG A 719 17.57 24.01 17.24
C ARG A 719 18.13 24.12 18.65
N PRO A 720 19.37 23.64 18.91
CA PRO A 720 20.01 23.86 20.20
C PRO A 720 20.16 25.33 20.51
N ILE A 721 19.95 25.71 21.76
CA ILE A 721 20.14 27.08 22.28
C ILE A 721 21.03 27.05 23.53
N ALA A 722 21.54 28.21 23.87
CA ALA A 722 22.46 28.35 25.02
C ALA A 722 21.75 27.96 26.32
N GLY A 723 22.35 27.06 27.12
CA GLY A 723 21.77 26.53 28.35
C GLY A 723 21.49 27.58 29.45
N ASN A 724 22.11 28.78 29.37
CA ASN A 724 21.83 29.88 30.28
C ASN A 724 20.43 30.49 30.05
N SER A 725 19.73 30.13 28.97
CA SER A 725 18.32 30.47 28.75
C SER A 725 17.36 29.63 29.60
N GLY A 726 17.85 28.58 30.29
CA GLY A 726 17.03 27.59 31.01
C GLY A 726 16.48 26.46 30.11
N TYR A 727 16.78 26.48 28.80
CA TYR A 727 16.31 25.49 27.83
C TYR A 727 17.47 24.94 27.02
N THR A 728 17.31 23.75 26.46
CA THR A 728 18.32 23.07 25.62
C THR A 728 18.08 23.29 24.15
N SER A 729 16.81 23.47 23.75
CA SER A 729 16.43 23.65 22.32
C SER A 729 15.12 24.42 22.17
N VAL A 730 14.88 24.91 20.95
CA VAL A 730 13.62 25.48 20.52
C VAL A 730 13.23 24.89 19.16
N THR A 731 11.96 24.47 19.01
CA THR A 731 11.43 24.00 17.72
C THR A 731 11.21 25.20 16.81
N THR A 732 11.84 25.19 15.63
CA THR A 732 11.79 26.32 14.69
C THR A 732 11.96 25.85 13.24
N ASN A 733 11.54 26.69 12.29
CA ASN A 733 11.76 26.46 10.87
C ASN A 733 13.14 27.00 10.48
N VAL A 734 14.03 26.11 10.04
CA VAL A 734 15.39 26.50 9.58
C VAL A 734 15.98 25.48 8.63
N GLY A 735 16.70 25.97 7.63
CA GLY A 735 17.42 25.14 6.67
C GLY A 735 16.58 24.66 5.50
N ASN A 736 17.23 23.93 4.62
CA ASN A 736 16.60 23.31 3.45
C ASN A 736 17.25 21.98 3.10
N MET A 737 16.52 21.16 2.35
CA MET A 737 16.97 19.87 1.86
C MET A 737 16.70 19.77 0.36
N VAL A 738 17.62 19.19 -0.41
CA VAL A 738 17.47 18.99 -1.86
C VAL A 738 17.68 17.54 -2.21
N ASN A 739 16.72 16.98 -2.95
CA ASN A 739 16.82 15.67 -3.59
C ASN A 739 16.68 15.86 -5.11
N LYS A 740 17.55 15.24 -5.87
CA LYS A 740 17.50 15.25 -7.33
C LYS A 740 17.89 13.88 -7.89
N GLY A 741 17.29 13.49 -8.98
CA GLY A 741 17.60 12.22 -9.60
C GLY A 741 16.88 12.04 -10.94
#